data_c8910600385d7cf733965e27f368515f
#
_entry.id   c8910600385d7cf733965e27f368515f
#
_cell.length_a   1.000
_cell.length_b   1.000
_cell.length_c   1.000
_cell.angle_alpha   90.00
_cell.angle_beta   90.00
_cell.angle_gamma   90.00
#
_symmetry.space_group_name_H-M   'P 1'
#
loop_
_entity.id
_entity.type
_entity.pdbx_description
1 polymer ?
#
loop_
_entity_poly.entity_id
_entity_poly.type
_entity_poly.pdbx_seq_one_letter_code
_entity_poly.pdbx_strand_id
1 'polypeptide(L)'
;MDSRAPTRRSALAGLFFITAVSACGGGRSAPPVTAAAPGTTSSAVRGLEVPVSVAFERAVAQGTRTRTGVPGPRYWQQWADYRLEAELNPISKRLTGKGTVTYYNRSPDTLHEVYVELLHNIFAPGARHNTDVPWSVEGVELSRVAAQGQQLKVTEKEGPGYEVDGTIMRIRLPKPLPPGGSAAFDFAWKLRIPPDGAPRGGQDGETFFINYWYPQMAVYDDINGWQTDQYLGNAEFYMGYGNYDVALTLPAGWLVTSTGRLLNPSEVLSGQTRARLDTASHAKGIVRVVTEADRSAGTSTTAGTNGKLTWRFRADSVRDVSWATSSKYLWDATNAAVGDANGDGRPDTTAINAFYRPERRTSHWDESARYSRHSIEFFSRYLLPYPYPHMTAVDGPTSCGGMEYPMMTCIGGQWDTLGLYEVTTHEIGHMWFPMLVGSDEKRYAWMDEGLTQFDQSQSMADFFKGFDDEERNRRNYLNLAETGGEVELMRHGDRYPSYSSYGVASYYKPATMLVALRGVLGPETFNKAYTEYARRWLYKHPSPSDLFHTFEDVSGQDLSWFWRTWLYETWKLDQAIDTVSPAGDSLDVVIENRGKAPMPVHLAVTRTDGQVQQLTVPANVWFGGERRRTLRIAREPAVKSIEIDPKREFPDIDRSNQAWPR
;
A
#
# COMPACT_ATOMS: atom_id res chain seq x y z
N MET A 1 51.83 23.22 19.15
CA MET A 1 53.12 22.62 18.77
C MET A 1 52.88 21.80 17.56
N ASP A 2 53.16 22.41 16.51
CA ASP A 2 53.92 22.10 15.27
C ASP A 2 53.40 20.94 14.45
N SER A 3 52.83 21.19 13.37
CA SER A 3 53.21 21.70 12.01
C SER A 3 53.86 20.62 11.16
N ARG A 4 53.30 20.25 10.05
CA ARG A 4 53.72 20.55 8.66
C ARG A 4 53.20 19.56 7.63
N ALA A 5 52.44 20.06 6.66
CA ALA A 5 52.51 19.61 5.30
C ALA A 5 53.81 20.24 4.67
N PRO A 6 54.27 19.93 3.44
CA PRO A 6 53.54 19.61 2.20
C PRO A 6 54.28 18.57 1.31
N THR A 7 53.87 18.20 0.13
CA THR A 7 54.23 18.76 -1.21
C THR A 7 53.72 17.92 -2.36
N ARG A 8 53.37 18.68 -3.41
CA ARG A 8 53.06 18.19 -4.78
C ARG A 8 54.32 17.61 -5.49
N ARG A 9 54.09 16.69 -6.44
CA ARG A 9 54.81 16.70 -7.73
C ARG A 9 54.00 16.04 -8.85
N SER A 10 53.91 16.78 -9.93
CA SER A 10 53.43 16.40 -11.28
C SER A 10 54.54 15.74 -12.07
N ALA A 11 54.20 14.94 -13.09
CA ALA A 11 54.85 14.81 -14.41
C ALA A 11 54.22 13.67 -15.20
N LEU A 12 53.68 13.95 -16.28
CA LEU A 12 54.08 13.96 -17.69
C LEU A 12 53.91 12.61 -18.42
N ALA A 13 52.97 12.62 -19.31
CA ALA A 13 52.95 12.26 -20.74
C ALA A 13 53.76 11.06 -21.27
N GLY A 14 53.10 10.22 -22.05
CA GLY A 14 53.69 9.25 -22.95
C GLY A 14 52.67 8.78 -23.99
N LEU A 15 52.63 9.49 -25.14
CA LEU A 15 51.96 9.03 -26.38
C LEU A 15 52.72 7.80 -26.93
N PHE A 16 51.99 6.77 -27.33
CA PHE A 16 52.49 5.83 -28.35
C PHE A 16 51.41 5.58 -29.40
N PHE A 17 51.72 6.01 -30.61
CA PHE A 17 51.05 5.65 -31.86
C PHE A 17 51.53 4.26 -32.29
N ILE A 18 50.62 3.36 -32.61
CA ILE A 18 50.90 2.25 -33.51
C ILE A 18 49.80 2.19 -34.56
N THR A 19 50.20 2.48 -35.76
CA THR A 19 49.51 2.25 -37.03
C THR A 19 49.62 0.76 -37.40
N ALA A 20 48.53 0.14 -37.77
CA ALA A 20 48.50 -1.06 -38.57
C ALA A 20 47.33 -1.06 -39.55
N VAL A 21 47.64 -1.43 -40.75
CA VAL A 21 46.97 -1.23 -42.03
C VAL A 21 45.92 -2.31 -42.30
N SER A 22 44.80 -1.88 -42.86
CA SER A 22 43.85 -2.44 -43.84
C SER A 22 43.82 -3.95 -44.12
N ALA A 23 42.61 -4.50 -44.08
CA ALA A 23 42.12 -5.41 -45.13
C ALA A 23 40.59 -5.21 -45.32
N CYS A 24 40.20 -4.98 -46.55
CA CYS A 24 38.86 -4.73 -47.03
C CYS A 24 37.96 -5.98 -46.93
N GLY A 25 36.75 -5.79 -46.45
CA GLY A 25 35.61 -6.71 -46.62
C GLY A 25 34.35 -5.89 -46.58
N GLY A 26 33.81 -5.51 -47.74
CA GLY A 26 32.64 -4.65 -47.86
C GLY A 26 31.37 -5.41 -47.57
N GLY A 27 30.77 -5.11 -46.43
CA GLY A 27 29.36 -5.36 -46.14
C GLY A 27 28.70 -4.02 -45.86
N ARG A 28 27.86 -3.55 -46.76
CA ARG A 28 27.01 -2.37 -46.53
C ARG A 28 26.01 -2.69 -45.44
N SER A 29 26.30 -2.30 -44.22
CA SER A 29 25.30 -2.17 -43.17
C SER A 29 24.40 -0.98 -43.52
N ALA A 30 23.08 -1.23 -43.57
CA ALA A 30 22.09 -0.17 -43.61
C ALA A 30 22.28 0.75 -42.39
N PRO A 31 22.04 2.06 -42.53
CA PRO A 31 22.20 2.97 -41.41
C PRO A 31 21.18 2.61 -40.33
N PRO A 32 21.58 2.68 -39.06
CA PRO A 32 20.62 2.52 -37.95
C PRO A 32 19.58 3.64 -38.09
N VAL A 33 18.30 3.28 -37.95
CA VAL A 33 17.24 4.24 -37.75
C VAL A 33 17.58 4.94 -36.43
N THR A 34 18.13 6.13 -36.52
CA THR A 34 18.35 6.99 -35.37
C THR A 34 16.99 7.28 -34.75
N ALA A 35 16.76 6.78 -33.54
CA ALA A 35 15.73 7.32 -32.69
C ALA A 35 15.97 8.83 -32.61
N ALA A 36 15.00 9.62 -33.02
CA ALA A 36 15.04 11.06 -32.85
C ALA A 36 15.28 11.33 -31.36
N ALA A 37 16.32 12.14 -31.09
CA ALA A 37 16.52 12.66 -29.74
C ALA A 37 15.20 13.26 -29.23
N PRO A 38 14.89 13.14 -27.93
CA PRO A 38 13.69 13.75 -27.38
C PRO A 38 13.79 15.26 -27.56
N GLY A 39 13.13 15.74 -28.61
CA GLY A 39 12.92 17.17 -28.81
C GLY A 39 11.95 17.62 -27.72
N THR A 40 12.41 18.50 -26.85
CA THR A 40 11.57 19.30 -25.95
C THR A 40 10.59 20.13 -26.80
N THR A 41 9.47 19.52 -27.18
CA THR A 41 8.29 20.23 -27.62
C THR A 41 7.15 19.79 -26.71
N SER A 42 7.00 20.50 -25.61
CA SER A 42 5.76 20.61 -24.88
C SER A 42 4.72 21.24 -25.79
N SER A 43 4.11 20.47 -26.67
CA SER A 43 2.79 20.76 -27.16
C SER A 43 1.85 19.95 -26.29
N ALA A 44 1.35 20.57 -25.20
CA ALA A 44 0.23 20.06 -24.46
C ALA A 44 -0.89 19.75 -25.45
N VAL A 45 -1.08 18.46 -25.74
CA VAL A 45 -2.18 18.04 -26.61
C VAL A 45 -3.46 18.25 -25.79
N ARG A 46 -4.28 19.20 -26.17
CA ARG A 46 -5.54 19.52 -25.47
C ARG A 46 -6.35 18.25 -25.26
N GLY A 47 -6.62 17.92 -23.99
CA GLY A 47 -7.42 16.77 -23.60
C GLY A 47 -6.65 15.57 -23.04
N LEU A 48 -5.31 15.61 -23.07
CA LEU A 48 -4.44 14.57 -22.45
C LEU A 48 -3.73 15.07 -21.18
N GLU A 49 -4.00 16.29 -20.77
CA GLU A 49 -3.43 16.86 -19.55
C GLU A 49 -4.14 16.31 -18.31
N VAL A 50 -3.38 16.07 -17.25
CA VAL A 50 -3.96 15.75 -15.93
C VAL A 50 -4.71 16.96 -15.41
N PRO A 51 -5.93 16.82 -14.86
CA PRO A 51 -6.63 17.92 -14.22
C PRO A 51 -5.80 18.53 -13.08
N VAL A 52 -5.61 19.82 -13.10
CA VAL A 52 -4.82 20.54 -12.09
C VAL A 52 -5.56 20.55 -10.76
N SER A 53 -4.95 20.01 -9.72
CA SER A 53 -5.43 20.16 -8.36
C SER A 53 -5.04 21.53 -7.79
N VAL A 54 -6.01 22.43 -7.64
CA VAL A 54 -5.78 23.76 -7.05
C VAL A 54 -5.17 23.66 -5.65
N ALA A 55 -5.56 22.67 -4.87
CA ALA A 55 -5.01 22.44 -3.53
C ALA A 55 -3.53 22.03 -3.58
N PHE A 56 -3.17 21.13 -4.50
CA PHE A 56 -1.78 20.73 -4.70
C PHE A 56 -0.91 21.90 -5.18
N GLU A 57 -1.39 22.70 -6.16
CA GLU A 57 -0.67 23.88 -6.63
C GLU A 57 -0.46 24.93 -5.53
N ARG A 58 -1.41 25.06 -4.62
CA ARG A 58 -1.25 25.90 -3.44
C ARG A 58 -0.14 25.36 -2.53
N ALA A 59 -0.09 24.05 -2.29
CA ALA A 59 0.94 23.39 -1.49
C ALA A 59 2.34 23.55 -2.13
N VAL A 60 2.42 23.46 -3.47
CA VAL A 60 3.68 23.76 -4.21
C VAL A 60 4.10 25.22 -4.01
N ALA A 61 3.17 26.16 -4.15
CA ALA A 61 3.45 27.58 -3.94
C ALA A 61 3.89 27.90 -2.49
N GLN A 62 3.34 27.19 -1.52
CA GLN A 62 3.73 27.28 -0.11
C GLN A 62 5.06 26.57 0.19
N GLY A 63 5.56 25.74 -0.73
CA GLY A 63 6.81 24.99 -0.60
C GLY A 63 6.72 23.74 0.26
N THR A 64 5.51 23.23 0.50
CA THR A 64 5.30 21.94 1.18
C THR A 64 5.37 20.77 0.21
N ARG A 65 5.07 21.00 -1.07
CA ARG A 65 5.16 20.03 -2.16
C ARG A 65 6.08 20.52 -3.28
N THR A 66 6.48 19.62 -4.18
CA THR A 66 7.28 19.97 -5.36
C THR A 66 6.73 19.30 -6.62
N ARG A 67 7.11 19.81 -7.79
CA ARG A 67 6.78 19.21 -9.09
C ARG A 67 7.75 18.10 -9.51
N THR A 68 8.63 17.67 -8.62
CA THR A 68 9.50 16.50 -8.80
C THR A 68 9.06 15.33 -7.94
N GLY A 69 7.95 15.45 -7.19
CA GLY A 69 7.45 14.42 -6.29
C GLY A 69 8.29 14.26 -5.00
N VAL A 70 9.30 15.09 -4.79
CA VAL A 70 10.03 15.15 -3.52
C VAL A 70 9.21 16.00 -2.53
N PRO A 71 9.10 15.62 -1.25
CA PRO A 71 8.51 16.50 -0.24
C PRO A 71 9.20 17.86 -0.24
N GLY A 72 8.42 18.93 -0.20
CA GLY A 72 8.96 20.28 -0.25
C GLY A 72 9.76 20.64 0.99
N PRO A 73 10.65 21.64 0.93
CA PRO A 73 11.51 22.02 2.08
C PRO A 73 10.71 22.55 3.27
N ARG A 74 9.46 22.89 3.09
CA ARG A 74 8.53 23.31 4.14
C ARG A 74 7.44 22.27 4.41
N TYR A 75 7.64 21.01 3.98
CA TYR A 75 6.71 19.91 4.28
C TYR A 75 6.59 19.73 5.79
N TRP A 76 5.37 19.56 6.25
CA TRP A 76 5.02 19.27 7.64
C TRP A 76 3.94 18.21 7.70
N GLN A 77 3.88 17.51 8.79
CA GLN A 77 2.76 16.65 9.16
C GLN A 77 2.63 16.64 10.67
N GLN A 78 1.42 16.49 11.15
CA GLN A 78 1.12 16.39 12.56
C GLN A 78 1.67 15.10 13.15
N TRP A 79 1.79 15.07 14.47
CA TRP A 79 2.25 13.92 15.21
C TRP A 79 1.44 13.75 16.49
N ALA A 80 1.23 12.50 16.93
CA ALA A 80 0.57 12.23 18.20
C ALA A 80 1.24 11.08 18.94
N ASP A 81 1.49 11.27 20.25
CA ASP A 81 1.93 10.21 21.14
C ASP A 81 0.75 9.75 21.99
N TYR A 82 0.45 8.47 21.93
CA TYR A 82 -0.68 7.83 22.61
C TYR A 82 -0.20 6.99 23.78
N ARG A 83 -0.89 7.12 24.90
CA ARG A 83 -0.73 6.25 26.06
C ARG A 83 -2.11 5.68 26.41
N LEU A 84 -2.35 4.41 26.04
CA LEU A 84 -3.66 3.78 26.06
C LEU A 84 -3.68 2.61 27.04
N GLU A 85 -4.72 2.52 27.83
CA GLU A 85 -5.00 1.39 28.71
C GLU A 85 -6.40 0.88 28.40
N ALA A 86 -6.56 -0.44 28.25
CA ALA A 86 -7.86 -1.06 28.04
C ALA A 86 -7.99 -2.37 28.80
N GLU A 87 -9.21 -2.64 29.23
CA GLU A 87 -9.62 -3.92 29.79
C GLU A 87 -10.76 -4.50 28.98
N LEU A 88 -10.59 -5.72 28.47
CA LEU A 88 -11.63 -6.50 27.81
C LEU A 88 -12.24 -7.49 28.79
N ASN A 89 -13.57 -7.47 28.89
CA ASN A 89 -14.34 -8.54 29.48
C ASN A 89 -14.88 -9.46 28.37
N PRO A 90 -14.29 -10.66 28.16
CA PRO A 90 -14.68 -11.53 27.04
C PRO A 90 -16.10 -12.10 27.15
N ILE A 91 -16.67 -12.16 28.37
CA ILE A 91 -18.04 -12.67 28.60
C ILE A 91 -19.07 -11.64 28.15
N SER A 92 -18.95 -10.40 28.65
CA SER A 92 -19.83 -9.29 28.25
C SER A 92 -19.49 -8.67 26.93
N LYS A 93 -18.28 -8.99 26.37
CA LYS A 93 -17.75 -8.44 25.11
C LYS A 93 -17.59 -6.92 25.16
N ARG A 94 -17.40 -6.37 26.33
CA ARG A 94 -17.19 -4.95 26.58
C ARG A 94 -15.72 -4.64 26.79
N LEU A 95 -15.29 -3.59 26.13
CA LEU A 95 -14.00 -2.95 26.32
C LEU A 95 -14.20 -1.65 27.09
N THR A 96 -13.41 -1.46 28.13
CA THR A 96 -13.30 -0.18 28.85
C THR A 96 -11.91 0.36 28.64
N GLY A 97 -11.80 1.57 28.11
CA GLY A 97 -10.54 2.21 27.78
C GLY A 97 -10.39 3.57 28.44
N LYS A 98 -9.14 3.96 28.64
CA LYS A 98 -8.72 5.32 28.97
C LYS A 98 -7.38 5.61 28.33
N GLY A 99 -7.09 6.87 28.09
CA GLY A 99 -5.80 7.23 27.52
C GLY A 99 -5.55 8.72 27.52
N THR A 100 -4.29 9.05 27.35
CA THR A 100 -3.81 10.41 27.11
C THR A 100 -3.14 10.46 25.74
N VAL A 101 -3.49 11.47 24.95
CA VAL A 101 -2.89 11.76 23.65
C VAL A 101 -2.16 13.09 23.76
N THR A 102 -0.87 13.11 23.46
CA THR A 102 -0.12 14.35 23.25
C THR A 102 -0.05 14.65 21.78
N TYR A 103 -0.73 15.67 21.34
CA TYR A 103 -0.79 16.10 19.96
C TYR A 103 0.15 17.27 19.72
N TYR A 104 0.96 17.18 18.67
CA TYR A 104 1.97 18.17 18.30
C TYR A 104 1.54 18.90 17.03
N ASN A 105 1.31 20.19 17.14
CA ASN A 105 1.00 21.04 15.99
C ASN A 105 2.30 21.40 15.26
N ARG A 106 2.60 20.69 14.20
CA ARG A 106 3.76 20.93 13.33
C ARG A 106 3.40 21.78 12.10
N SER A 107 2.12 22.17 11.95
CA SER A 107 1.68 23.07 10.89
C SER A 107 2.09 24.51 11.14
N PRO A 108 2.08 25.37 10.12
CA PRO A 108 2.27 26.82 10.30
C PRO A 108 1.05 27.53 10.92
N ASP A 109 -0.04 26.82 11.15
CA ASP A 109 -1.31 27.39 11.57
C ASP A 109 -1.50 27.35 13.08
N THR A 110 -2.21 28.32 13.63
CA THR A 110 -2.72 28.25 15.00
C THR A 110 -4.05 27.50 15.00
N LEU A 111 -4.11 26.37 15.72
CA LEU A 111 -5.30 25.54 15.79
C LEU A 111 -6.21 26.00 16.94
N HIS A 112 -7.46 26.32 16.62
CA HIS A 112 -8.51 26.67 17.59
C HIS A 112 -9.36 25.45 17.96
N GLU A 113 -9.32 24.43 17.14
CA GLU A 113 -10.03 23.17 17.29
C GLU A 113 -9.20 22.02 16.74
N VAL A 114 -9.52 20.81 17.15
CA VAL A 114 -8.98 19.56 16.61
C VAL A 114 -10.13 18.60 16.36
N TYR A 115 -9.88 17.64 15.47
CA TYR A 115 -10.84 16.59 15.16
C TYR A 115 -10.31 15.24 15.61
N VAL A 116 -11.22 14.39 16.04
CA VAL A 116 -10.94 13.06 16.59
C VAL A 116 -11.89 12.07 15.92
N GLU A 117 -11.35 10.97 15.44
CA GLU A 117 -12.12 9.89 14.86
C GLU A 117 -12.62 8.94 15.96
N LEU A 118 -13.90 8.62 15.89
CA LEU A 118 -14.59 7.65 16.71
C LEU A 118 -15.14 6.57 15.78
N LEU A 119 -14.27 5.86 15.08
CA LEU A 119 -14.62 4.98 13.96
C LEU A 119 -15.60 3.87 14.36
N HIS A 120 -15.51 3.40 15.61
CA HIS A 120 -16.43 2.39 16.15
C HIS A 120 -17.90 2.87 16.21
N ASN A 121 -18.16 4.18 16.07
CA ASN A 121 -19.53 4.70 15.99
C ASN A 121 -20.29 4.26 14.74
N ILE A 122 -19.62 3.66 13.75
CA ILE A 122 -20.30 3.01 12.62
C ILE A 122 -21.28 1.94 13.10
N PHE A 123 -21.05 1.32 14.26
CA PHE A 123 -21.92 0.30 14.84
C PHE A 123 -23.01 0.88 15.74
N ALA A 124 -23.05 2.19 15.97
CA ALA A 124 -24.06 2.83 16.79
C ALA A 124 -25.47 2.71 16.17
N PRO A 125 -26.54 2.61 16.97
CA PRO A 125 -27.89 2.64 16.45
C PRO A 125 -28.14 3.90 15.60
N GLY A 126 -28.62 3.71 14.36
CA GLY A 126 -28.91 4.79 13.42
C GLY A 126 -27.66 5.42 12.76
N ALA A 127 -26.49 4.83 12.88
CA ALA A 127 -25.30 5.26 12.14
C ALA A 127 -25.53 5.19 10.63
N ARG A 128 -24.89 6.10 9.91
CA ARG A 128 -24.93 6.13 8.44
C ARG A 128 -23.92 5.13 7.87
N HIS A 129 -24.34 4.34 6.87
CA HIS A 129 -23.47 3.38 6.17
C HIS A 129 -23.67 3.47 4.66
N ASN A 130 -22.66 3.05 3.91
CA ASN A 130 -22.72 2.82 2.48
C ASN A 130 -22.30 1.39 2.10
N THR A 131 -22.11 0.54 3.11
CA THR A 131 -21.90 -0.91 2.99
C THR A 131 -22.85 -1.64 3.95
N ASP A 132 -22.92 -2.95 3.83
CA ASP A 132 -23.71 -3.76 4.77
C ASP A 132 -23.00 -3.81 6.14
N VAL A 133 -23.69 -3.31 7.19
CA VAL A 133 -23.27 -3.40 8.57
C VAL A 133 -24.39 -4.12 9.32
N PRO A 134 -24.37 -5.46 9.33
CA PRO A 134 -25.51 -6.27 9.77
C PRO A 134 -25.78 -6.17 11.27
N TRP A 135 -24.87 -5.59 12.05
CA TRP A 135 -24.95 -5.51 13.48
C TRP A 135 -24.93 -4.07 13.97
N SER A 136 -25.90 -3.75 14.80
CA SER A 136 -25.86 -2.53 15.63
C SER A 136 -25.53 -2.93 17.05
N VAL A 137 -24.49 -2.32 17.59
CA VAL A 137 -24.12 -2.38 19.00
C VAL A 137 -24.06 -0.96 19.55
N GLU A 138 -23.64 -0.81 20.79
CA GLU A 138 -23.42 0.54 21.33
C GLU A 138 -22.25 1.20 20.58
N GLY A 139 -22.35 2.49 20.27
CA GLY A 139 -21.22 3.29 19.80
C GLY A 139 -20.20 3.53 20.94
N VAL A 140 -19.28 4.45 20.74
CA VAL A 140 -18.32 4.85 21.76
C VAL A 140 -19.02 5.69 22.83
N GLU A 141 -19.15 5.16 24.04
CA GLU A 141 -19.62 5.89 25.21
C GLU A 141 -18.44 6.64 25.85
N LEU A 142 -18.42 7.96 25.71
CA LEU A 142 -17.39 8.81 26.28
C LEU A 142 -17.76 9.21 27.71
N SER A 143 -16.99 8.78 28.71
CA SER A 143 -17.17 9.18 30.11
C SER A 143 -16.24 10.32 30.54
N ARG A 144 -15.18 10.58 29.78
CA ARG A 144 -14.26 11.70 29.97
C ARG A 144 -13.75 12.20 28.60
N VAL A 145 -13.80 13.52 28.42
CA VAL A 145 -13.09 14.25 27.36
C VAL A 145 -12.49 15.47 28.01
N ALA A 146 -11.17 15.59 27.99
CA ALA A 146 -10.47 16.78 28.51
C ALA A 146 -9.40 17.22 27.50
N ALA A 147 -9.16 18.50 27.44
CA ALA A 147 -8.08 19.09 26.63
C ALA A 147 -7.31 20.11 27.45
N GLN A 148 -5.99 20.09 27.36
CA GLN A 148 -5.10 21.04 28.05
C GLN A 148 -5.36 21.11 29.57
N GLY A 149 -5.70 19.96 30.19
CA GLY A 149 -5.99 19.85 31.62
C GLY A 149 -7.43 20.25 32.01
N GLN A 150 -8.24 20.78 31.11
CA GLN A 150 -9.62 21.18 31.35
C GLN A 150 -10.59 20.07 30.93
N GLN A 151 -11.49 19.64 31.83
CA GLN A 151 -12.62 18.76 31.50
C GLN A 151 -13.58 19.52 30.57
N LEU A 152 -13.91 18.92 29.44
CA LEU A 152 -14.85 19.48 28.46
C LEU A 152 -16.25 18.86 28.62
N LYS A 153 -17.25 19.59 28.14
CA LYS A 153 -18.64 19.13 28.06
C LYS A 153 -19.11 19.15 26.62
N VAL A 154 -20.08 18.32 26.33
CA VAL A 154 -20.82 18.39 25.05
C VAL A 154 -21.48 19.76 24.95
N THR A 155 -21.23 20.48 23.87
CA THR A 155 -21.82 21.79 23.62
C THR A 155 -21.79 22.18 22.16
N GLU A 156 -22.90 22.71 21.66
CA GLU A 156 -23.00 23.35 20.34
C GLU A 156 -22.71 24.86 20.42
N LYS A 157 -22.58 25.40 21.64
CA LYS A 157 -22.31 26.84 21.85
C LYS A 157 -20.87 27.18 21.58
N GLU A 158 -20.60 28.44 21.29
CA GLU A 158 -19.23 28.99 21.21
C GLU A 158 -18.46 28.75 22.54
N GLY A 159 -17.14 28.58 22.43
CA GLY A 159 -16.25 28.34 23.54
C GLY A 159 -15.80 26.88 23.67
N PRO A 160 -14.96 26.58 24.69
CA PRO A 160 -14.39 25.25 24.88
C PRO A 160 -15.45 24.18 25.11
N GLY A 161 -15.32 23.06 24.39
CA GLY A 161 -16.26 21.95 24.48
C GLY A 161 -16.04 20.96 23.34
N TYR A 162 -16.90 19.97 23.24
CA TYR A 162 -16.86 19.01 22.13
C TYR A 162 -18.27 18.67 21.64
N GLU A 163 -18.33 18.24 20.40
CA GLU A 163 -19.54 17.71 19.76
C GLU A 163 -19.17 16.47 18.94
N VAL A 164 -20.09 15.53 18.83
CA VAL A 164 -19.90 14.29 18.06
C VAL A 164 -20.97 14.23 16.98
N ASP A 165 -20.54 14.11 15.73
CA ASP A 165 -21.39 13.82 14.58
C ASP A 165 -20.92 12.51 13.96
N GLY A 166 -21.69 11.44 14.15
CA GLY A 166 -21.35 10.10 13.64
C GLY A 166 -19.98 9.65 14.13
N THR A 167 -19.05 9.46 13.21
CA THR A 167 -17.69 8.96 13.50
C THR A 167 -16.66 10.06 13.74
N ILE A 168 -17.06 11.33 13.73
CA ILE A 168 -16.17 12.47 13.96
C ILE A 168 -16.56 13.24 15.22
N MET A 169 -15.56 13.49 16.07
CA MET A 169 -15.70 14.38 17.22
C MET A 169 -14.87 15.65 16.99
N ARG A 170 -15.50 16.80 17.04
CA ARG A 170 -14.87 18.11 17.04
C ARG A 170 -14.62 18.57 18.47
N ILE A 171 -13.39 19.00 18.78
CA ILE A 171 -13.02 19.56 20.08
C ILE A 171 -12.58 21.01 19.87
N ARG A 172 -13.32 21.97 20.42
CA ARG A 172 -12.91 23.37 20.51
C ARG A 172 -12.00 23.54 21.71
N LEU A 173 -10.78 24.04 21.47
CA LEU A 173 -9.72 24.08 22.45
C LEU A 173 -9.95 25.16 23.51
N PRO A 174 -9.61 24.90 24.80
CA PRO A 174 -9.60 25.92 25.85
C PRO A 174 -8.66 27.10 25.53
N LYS A 175 -7.53 26.79 24.90
CA LYS A 175 -6.53 27.77 24.42
C LYS A 175 -6.10 27.38 23.01
N PRO A 176 -5.95 28.35 22.09
CA PRO A 176 -5.41 28.07 20.78
C PRO A 176 -4.05 27.35 20.86
N LEU A 177 -3.83 26.40 19.98
CA LEU A 177 -2.57 25.66 19.89
C LEU A 177 -1.70 26.26 18.77
N PRO A 178 -0.63 27.00 19.12
CA PRO A 178 0.20 27.67 18.13
C PRO A 178 1.08 26.70 17.35
N PRO A 179 1.67 27.14 16.21
CA PRO A 179 2.71 26.42 15.51
C PRO A 179 3.85 25.97 16.44
N GLY A 180 4.28 24.70 16.30
CA GLY A 180 5.31 24.11 17.16
C GLY A 180 4.86 23.79 18.58
N GLY A 181 3.62 24.10 18.95
CA GLY A 181 3.05 23.79 20.25
C GLY A 181 2.56 22.35 20.38
N SER A 182 2.27 21.93 21.61
CA SER A 182 1.63 20.64 21.89
C SER A 182 0.48 20.80 22.88
N ALA A 183 -0.47 19.86 22.82
CA ALA A 183 -1.61 19.81 23.72
C ALA A 183 -1.88 18.37 24.15
N ALA A 184 -2.20 18.19 25.43
CA ALA A 184 -2.63 16.90 25.96
C ALA A 184 -4.16 16.80 25.96
N PHE A 185 -4.66 15.62 25.55
CA PHE A 185 -6.05 15.24 25.56
C PHE A 185 -6.22 13.98 26.39
N ASP A 186 -7.17 13.97 27.33
CA ASP A 186 -7.49 12.80 28.12
C ASP A 186 -8.89 12.28 27.73
N PHE A 187 -8.96 10.98 27.46
CA PHE A 187 -10.20 10.29 27.14
C PHE A 187 -10.44 9.11 28.09
N ALA A 188 -11.71 8.85 28.37
CA ALA A 188 -12.16 7.57 28.91
C ALA A 188 -13.44 7.17 28.20
N TRP A 189 -13.50 5.89 27.79
CA TRP A 189 -14.57 5.39 26.96
C TRP A 189 -14.93 3.94 27.27
N LYS A 190 -16.08 3.53 26.76
CA LYS A 190 -16.51 2.15 26.70
C LYS A 190 -17.11 1.86 25.33
N LEU A 191 -16.99 0.62 24.90
CA LEU A 191 -17.64 0.12 23.70
C LEU A 191 -17.90 -1.37 23.81
N ARG A 192 -18.76 -1.89 22.96
CA ARG A 192 -19.04 -3.32 22.85
C ARG A 192 -18.48 -3.83 21.52
N ILE A 193 -17.68 -4.90 21.59
CA ILE A 193 -17.12 -5.52 20.38
C ILE A 193 -18.25 -6.19 19.60
N PRO A 194 -18.42 -5.84 18.31
CA PRO A 194 -19.46 -6.43 17.47
C PRO A 194 -19.18 -7.90 17.17
N PRO A 195 -20.23 -8.71 16.93
CA PRO A 195 -20.06 -10.09 16.52
C PRO A 195 -19.47 -10.21 15.11
N ASP A 196 -19.10 -11.44 14.72
CA ASP A 196 -18.70 -11.78 13.35
C ASP A 196 -19.78 -11.34 12.35
N GLY A 197 -19.36 -10.84 11.20
CA GLY A 197 -20.20 -10.13 10.23
C GLY A 197 -20.03 -8.62 10.27
N ALA A 198 -19.38 -8.06 11.28
CA ALA A 198 -18.99 -6.66 11.30
C ALA A 198 -17.80 -6.41 10.36
N PRO A 199 -17.77 -5.29 9.64
CA PRO A 199 -16.63 -4.96 8.78
C PRO A 199 -15.34 -4.77 9.59
N ARG A 200 -14.22 -5.23 9.03
CA ARG A 200 -12.85 -4.96 9.48
C ARG A 200 -12.39 -5.62 10.79
N GLY A 201 -13.25 -6.28 11.55
CA GLY A 201 -12.90 -6.90 12.82
C GLY A 201 -14.13 -7.35 13.60
N GLY A 202 -13.99 -7.61 14.90
CA GLY A 202 -15.10 -8.06 15.74
C GLY A 202 -14.76 -9.27 16.59
N GLN A 203 -15.75 -10.11 16.91
CA GLN A 203 -15.53 -11.30 17.70
C GLN A 203 -16.27 -12.52 17.14
N ASP A 204 -15.62 -13.67 17.18
CA ASP A 204 -16.16 -14.98 16.83
C ASP A 204 -15.90 -15.94 18.00
N GLY A 205 -16.94 -16.21 18.80
CA GLY A 205 -16.82 -17.01 20.01
C GLY A 205 -15.86 -16.40 21.03
N GLU A 206 -14.75 -17.10 21.27
CA GLU A 206 -13.67 -16.67 22.18
C GLU A 206 -12.47 -16.05 21.42
N THR A 207 -12.68 -15.64 20.17
CA THR A 207 -11.66 -14.99 19.34
C THR A 207 -12.10 -13.58 19.04
N PHE A 208 -11.21 -12.62 19.31
CA PHE A 208 -11.46 -11.19 19.11
C PHE A 208 -10.35 -10.62 18.24
N PHE A 209 -10.72 -9.83 17.23
CA PHE A 209 -9.86 -8.90 16.56
C PHE A 209 -10.39 -7.49 16.77
N ILE A 210 -9.62 -6.64 17.46
CA ILE A 210 -10.08 -5.37 18.00
C ILE A 210 -9.31 -4.23 17.33
N ASN A 211 -10.04 -3.45 16.55
CA ASN A 211 -9.58 -2.31 15.78
C ASN A 211 -10.44 -1.08 16.09
N TYR A 212 -9.97 0.12 15.77
CA TYR A 212 -10.70 1.39 15.90
C TYR A 212 -11.33 1.59 17.27
N TRP A 213 -10.65 1.10 18.31
CA TRP A 213 -11.16 0.90 19.65
C TRP A 213 -10.92 2.10 20.59
N TYR A 214 -10.27 3.15 20.13
CA TYR A 214 -9.91 4.33 20.90
C TYR A 214 -10.17 5.61 20.11
N PRO A 215 -10.36 6.78 20.78
CA PRO A 215 -10.41 8.08 20.11
C PRO A 215 -9.08 8.39 19.45
N GLN A 216 -9.06 8.54 18.12
CA GLN A 216 -7.86 8.77 17.31
C GLN A 216 -7.86 10.18 16.72
N MET A 217 -6.73 10.88 16.77
CA MET A 217 -6.61 12.22 16.18
C MET A 217 -6.76 12.12 14.66
N ALA A 218 -7.65 12.91 14.09
CA ALA A 218 -7.81 13.01 12.64
C ALA A 218 -6.59 13.66 11.99
N VAL A 219 -6.34 13.36 10.73
CA VAL A 219 -5.25 13.99 9.97
C VAL A 219 -5.57 15.46 9.69
N TYR A 220 -4.56 16.30 9.86
CA TYR A 220 -4.52 17.67 9.35
C TYR A 220 -3.31 17.78 8.44
N ASP A 221 -3.53 17.96 7.14
CA ASP A 221 -2.47 17.98 6.14
C ASP A 221 -2.35 19.33 5.39
N ASP A 222 -1.30 19.45 4.59
CA ASP A 222 -0.95 20.67 3.85
C ASP A 222 -1.74 20.86 2.55
N ILE A 223 -2.52 19.87 2.12
CA ILE A 223 -3.31 19.90 0.88
C ILE A 223 -4.78 20.21 1.18
N ASN A 224 -5.39 19.41 2.06
CA ASN A 224 -6.83 19.38 2.31
C ASN A 224 -7.23 19.98 3.68
N GLY A 225 -6.26 20.21 4.59
CA GLY A 225 -6.56 20.59 5.96
C GLY A 225 -7.05 19.41 6.79
N TRP A 226 -8.06 19.64 7.64
CA TRP A 226 -8.61 18.57 8.48
C TRP A 226 -9.38 17.54 7.66
N GLN A 227 -9.07 16.26 7.90
CA GLN A 227 -9.88 15.16 7.42
C GLN A 227 -11.08 14.95 8.36
N THR A 228 -12.27 15.25 7.85
CA THR A 228 -13.52 15.16 8.61
C THR A 228 -14.59 14.31 7.90
N ASP A 229 -14.18 13.56 6.88
CA ASP A 229 -15.07 12.64 6.17
C ASP A 229 -15.48 11.50 7.11
N GLN A 230 -16.78 11.23 7.20
CA GLN A 230 -17.34 10.16 8.01
C GLN A 230 -16.82 8.79 7.57
N TYR A 231 -16.64 7.86 8.49
CA TYR A 231 -16.46 6.47 8.15
C TYR A 231 -17.83 5.82 7.91
N LEU A 232 -18.07 5.42 6.67
CA LEU A 232 -19.35 4.85 6.24
C LEU A 232 -19.27 3.34 5.96
N GLY A 233 -18.07 2.75 6.04
CA GLY A 233 -17.80 1.32 5.94
C GLY A 233 -17.12 0.89 4.65
N ASN A 234 -17.38 1.53 3.49
CA ASN A 234 -16.77 1.12 2.22
C ASN A 234 -15.35 1.70 2.06
N ALA A 235 -15.19 3.02 2.10
CA ALA A 235 -13.87 3.63 2.06
C ALA A 235 -13.10 3.35 3.35
N GLU A 236 -11.80 3.14 3.22
CA GLU A 236 -10.90 2.84 4.33
C GLU A 236 -10.50 4.10 5.09
N PHE A 237 -9.24 4.29 5.42
CA PHE A 237 -8.86 5.23 6.47
C PHE A 237 -7.79 6.21 5.99
N TYR A 238 -7.73 7.35 6.66
CA TYR A 238 -6.61 8.26 6.52
C TYR A 238 -6.11 8.63 7.91
N MET A 239 -5.01 8.03 8.34
CA MET A 239 -4.52 8.08 9.71
C MET A 239 -3.14 8.72 9.81
N GLY A 240 -2.95 9.56 10.84
CA GLY A 240 -1.67 10.19 11.12
C GLY A 240 -0.69 9.27 11.83
N TYR A 241 0.61 9.54 11.68
CA TYR A 241 1.67 8.79 12.37
C TYR A 241 1.84 9.23 13.82
N GLY A 242 2.18 8.28 14.66
CA GLY A 242 2.42 8.49 16.08
C GLY A 242 3.18 7.37 16.76
N ASN A 243 3.40 7.55 18.06
CA ASN A 243 3.93 6.51 18.92
C ASN A 243 2.87 6.06 19.92
N TYR A 244 2.87 4.79 20.25
CA TYR A 244 1.84 4.18 21.08
C TYR A 244 2.45 3.36 22.21
N ASP A 245 2.10 3.68 23.45
CA ASP A 245 2.26 2.85 24.64
C ASP A 245 0.88 2.26 24.98
N VAL A 246 0.74 0.95 24.90
CA VAL A 246 -0.54 0.26 25.09
C VAL A 246 -0.47 -0.76 26.19
N ALA A 247 -1.46 -0.77 27.09
CA ALA A 247 -1.62 -1.75 28.14
C ALA A 247 -2.98 -2.42 28.04
N LEU A 248 -3.02 -3.73 27.78
CA LEU A 248 -4.22 -4.53 27.57
C LEU A 248 -4.41 -5.54 28.69
N THR A 249 -5.51 -5.44 29.41
CA THR A 249 -5.81 -6.31 30.56
C THR A 249 -6.91 -7.31 30.19
N LEU A 250 -6.62 -8.60 30.38
CA LEU A 250 -7.52 -9.71 30.10
C LEU A 250 -7.41 -10.82 31.17
N PRO A 251 -8.34 -11.79 31.21
CA PRO A 251 -8.17 -12.98 32.05
C PRO A 251 -6.90 -13.74 31.71
N ALA A 252 -6.25 -14.33 32.67
CA ALA A 252 -5.12 -15.22 32.46
C ALA A 252 -5.53 -16.41 31.56
N GLY A 253 -4.56 -16.93 30.81
CA GLY A 253 -4.81 -17.97 29.81
C GLY A 253 -5.18 -17.45 28.40
N TRP A 254 -5.57 -16.18 28.26
CA TRP A 254 -5.80 -15.55 26.96
C TRP A 254 -4.47 -15.08 26.35
N LEU A 255 -4.19 -15.49 25.12
CA LEU A 255 -3.05 -14.95 24.37
C LEU A 255 -3.44 -13.64 23.72
N VAL A 256 -2.50 -12.71 23.71
CA VAL A 256 -2.68 -11.39 23.10
C VAL A 256 -1.54 -11.13 22.11
N THR A 257 -1.90 -10.67 20.92
CA THR A 257 -0.97 -10.06 19.98
C THR A 257 -1.47 -8.66 19.62
N SER A 258 -0.57 -7.74 19.38
CA SER A 258 -0.89 -6.34 19.09
C SER A 258 0.15 -5.74 18.16
N THR A 259 -0.23 -4.67 17.46
CA THR A 259 0.73 -3.72 16.89
C THR A 259 1.78 -3.36 17.94
N GLY A 260 3.07 -3.44 17.55
CA GLY A 260 4.19 -3.09 18.43
C GLY A 260 4.81 -4.26 19.19
N ARG A 261 5.94 -3.97 19.80
CA ARG A 261 6.74 -4.96 20.53
C ARG A 261 6.17 -5.19 21.94
N LEU A 262 6.01 -6.47 22.33
CA LEU A 262 5.66 -6.86 23.70
C LEU A 262 6.81 -6.50 24.67
N LEU A 263 6.52 -5.69 25.69
CA LEU A 263 7.52 -5.16 26.63
C LEU A 263 7.70 -6.03 27.88
N ASN A 264 6.70 -6.80 28.27
CA ASN A 264 6.69 -7.54 29.54
C ASN A 264 6.44 -9.06 29.37
N PRO A 265 7.17 -9.74 28.47
CA PRO A 265 6.94 -11.17 28.24
C PRO A 265 7.14 -12.04 29.48
N SER A 266 8.00 -11.64 30.41
CA SER A 266 8.22 -12.37 31.68
C SER A 266 7.03 -12.32 32.63
N GLU A 267 6.20 -11.27 32.55
CA GLU A 267 5.01 -11.14 33.40
C GLU A 267 3.82 -11.92 32.84
N VAL A 268 3.71 -12.06 31.51
CA VAL A 268 2.52 -12.58 30.86
C VAL A 268 2.68 -13.98 30.25
N LEU A 269 3.88 -14.34 29.78
CA LEU A 269 4.17 -15.64 29.17
C LEU A 269 4.83 -16.59 30.14
N SER A 270 4.49 -17.87 30.07
CA SER A 270 5.16 -18.91 30.84
C SER A 270 6.66 -19.01 30.44
N GLY A 271 7.47 -19.59 31.30
CA GLY A 271 8.89 -19.84 31.00
C GLY A 271 9.10 -20.66 29.76
N GLN A 272 8.28 -21.68 29.52
CA GLN A 272 8.33 -22.54 28.33
C GLN A 272 7.98 -21.77 27.06
N THR A 273 6.91 -20.98 27.08
CA THR A 273 6.50 -20.16 25.93
C THR A 273 7.60 -19.17 25.54
N ARG A 274 8.21 -18.50 26.53
CA ARG A 274 9.34 -17.57 26.29
C ARG A 274 10.58 -18.27 25.69
N ALA A 275 10.92 -19.45 26.20
CA ALA A 275 12.07 -20.22 25.71
C ALA A 275 11.87 -20.63 24.22
N ARG A 276 10.64 -21.04 23.85
CA ARG A 276 10.32 -21.35 22.46
C ARG A 276 10.32 -20.11 21.56
N LEU A 277 9.85 -18.97 22.06
CA LEU A 277 9.87 -17.69 21.35
C LEU A 277 11.31 -17.22 21.08
N ASP A 278 12.19 -17.36 22.09
CA ASP A 278 13.62 -17.10 21.94
C ASP A 278 14.24 -18.02 20.87
N THR A 279 13.90 -19.31 20.90
CA THR A 279 14.31 -20.26 19.85
C THR A 279 13.85 -19.80 18.47
N ALA A 280 12.63 -19.31 18.30
CA ALA A 280 12.08 -18.88 17.03
C ALA A 280 12.83 -17.67 16.43
N SER A 281 13.39 -16.81 17.28
CA SER A 281 14.15 -15.62 16.84
C SER A 281 15.43 -15.97 16.05
N HIS A 282 15.93 -17.20 16.19
CA HIS A 282 17.15 -17.69 15.53
C HIS A 282 16.90 -18.94 14.67
N ALA A 283 15.66 -19.47 14.65
CA ALA A 283 15.35 -20.70 13.95
C ALA A 283 15.33 -20.50 12.43
N LYS A 284 15.81 -21.50 11.68
CA LYS A 284 15.66 -21.56 10.22
C LYS A 284 14.26 -21.98 9.78
N GLY A 285 13.50 -22.64 10.64
CA GLY A 285 12.15 -23.14 10.39
C GLY A 285 11.12 -22.54 11.35
N ILE A 286 9.88 -23.02 11.25
CA ILE A 286 8.80 -22.62 12.13
C ILE A 286 8.95 -23.32 13.49
N VAL A 287 8.81 -22.54 14.56
CA VAL A 287 8.74 -23.04 15.95
C VAL A 287 7.31 -22.97 16.44
N ARG A 288 6.76 -24.06 16.96
CA ARG A 288 5.46 -24.14 17.60
C ARG A 288 5.58 -23.55 19.03
N VAL A 289 5.33 -22.25 19.18
CA VAL A 289 5.52 -21.52 20.45
C VAL A 289 4.45 -21.91 21.46
N VAL A 290 3.18 -21.98 21.03
CA VAL A 290 2.07 -22.48 21.83
C VAL A 290 1.33 -23.56 21.05
N THR A 291 1.26 -24.75 21.63
CA THR A 291 0.61 -25.93 21.06
C THR A 291 -0.76 -26.21 21.70
N GLU A 292 -1.53 -27.12 21.12
CA GLU A 292 -2.81 -27.60 21.72
C GLU A 292 -2.58 -28.22 23.11
N ALA A 293 -1.48 -28.92 23.30
CA ALA A 293 -1.13 -29.50 24.61
C ALA A 293 -0.91 -28.40 25.66
N ASP A 294 -0.22 -27.32 25.29
CA ASP A 294 -0.01 -26.18 26.20
C ASP A 294 -1.32 -25.48 26.52
N ARG A 295 -2.25 -25.39 25.55
CA ARG A 295 -3.58 -24.82 25.76
C ARG A 295 -4.41 -25.67 26.73
N SER A 296 -4.45 -26.98 26.49
CA SER A 296 -5.16 -27.95 27.34
C SER A 296 -4.63 -27.99 28.77
N ALA A 297 -3.30 -27.85 28.93
CA ALA A 297 -2.65 -27.82 30.23
C ALA A 297 -2.70 -26.45 30.93
N GLY A 298 -3.14 -25.38 30.24
CA GLY A 298 -3.15 -24.01 30.76
C GLY A 298 -1.76 -23.43 31.01
N THR A 299 -0.74 -23.89 30.29
CA THR A 299 0.68 -23.55 30.53
C THR A 299 1.24 -22.49 29.61
N SER A 300 0.43 -21.85 28.76
CA SER A 300 0.88 -20.86 27.78
C SER A 300 1.25 -19.52 28.42
N THR A 301 0.53 -19.09 29.44
CA THR A 301 0.72 -17.83 30.15
C THR A 301 1.05 -18.04 31.62
N THR A 302 1.44 -16.98 32.32
CA THR A 302 1.49 -16.97 33.79
C THR A 302 0.06 -16.93 34.37
N ALA A 303 -0.07 -17.15 35.68
CA ALA A 303 -1.37 -17.06 36.36
C ALA A 303 -1.85 -15.61 36.55
N GLY A 304 -0.98 -14.65 36.45
CA GLY A 304 -1.28 -13.23 36.64
C GLY A 304 -1.62 -12.85 38.08
N THR A 305 -2.11 -11.63 38.26
CA THR A 305 -2.60 -11.11 39.54
C THR A 305 -4.11 -11.15 39.53
N ASN A 306 -4.71 -11.80 40.53
CA ASN A 306 -6.17 -11.99 40.62
C ASN A 306 -6.78 -12.61 39.35
N GLY A 307 -6.05 -13.53 38.69
CA GLY A 307 -6.51 -14.18 37.47
C GLY A 307 -6.53 -13.29 36.23
N LYS A 308 -5.85 -12.17 36.23
CA LYS A 308 -5.74 -11.25 35.09
C LYS A 308 -4.26 -11.00 34.74
N LEU A 309 -4.03 -10.72 33.46
CA LEU A 309 -2.74 -10.33 32.90
C LEU A 309 -2.88 -8.99 32.17
N THR A 310 -1.89 -8.11 32.36
CA THR A 310 -1.78 -6.85 31.61
C THR A 310 -0.60 -6.97 30.63
N TRP A 311 -0.89 -7.01 29.36
CA TRP A 311 0.05 -7.07 28.26
C TRP A 311 0.44 -5.66 27.85
N ARG A 312 1.75 -5.33 27.80
CA ARG A 312 2.25 -4.00 27.46
C ARG A 312 2.98 -4.04 26.13
N PHE A 313 2.57 -3.14 25.22
CA PHE A 313 3.14 -3.03 23.91
C PHE A 313 3.65 -1.60 23.65
N ARG A 314 4.69 -1.51 22.82
CA ARG A 314 5.20 -0.24 22.30
C ARG A 314 5.30 -0.31 20.80
N ALA A 315 4.68 0.65 20.11
CA ALA A 315 4.81 0.85 18.68
C ALA A 315 5.29 2.27 18.40
N ASP A 316 6.26 2.41 17.51
CA ASP A 316 6.83 3.70 17.12
C ASP A 316 6.58 3.93 15.63
N SER A 317 6.22 5.17 15.27
CA SER A 317 6.01 5.61 13.89
C SER A 317 4.98 4.78 13.13
N VAL A 318 3.84 4.50 13.75
CA VAL A 318 2.72 3.77 13.15
C VAL A 318 1.48 4.64 13.03
N ARG A 319 0.56 4.24 12.16
CA ARG A 319 -0.68 4.97 11.89
C ARG A 319 -1.82 4.59 12.83
N ASP A 320 -1.80 3.37 13.35
CA ASP A 320 -2.85 2.80 14.19
C ASP A 320 -2.30 1.72 15.12
N VAL A 321 -3.12 1.29 16.07
CA VAL A 321 -2.86 0.14 16.94
C VAL A 321 -4.09 -0.74 17.00
N SER A 322 -3.95 -1.95 16.50
CA SER A 322 -4.93 -3.03 16.63
C SER A 322 -4.36 -4.17 17.45
N TRP A 323 -5.23 -5.06 17.92
CA TRP A 323 -4.83 -6.22 18.69
C TRP A 323 -5.84 -7.35 18.58
N ALA A 324 -5.33 -8.56 18.77
CA ALA A 324 -6.17 -9.75 18.74
C ALA A 324 -5.92 -10.60 19.99
N THR A 325 -6.95 -11.35 20.37
CA THR A 325 -6.87 -12.21 21.54
C THR A 325 -7.81 -13.42 21.42
N SER A 326 -7.37 -14.54 21.96
CA SER A 326 -8.22 -15.73 22.09
C SER A 326 -7.75 -16.62 23.24
N SER A 327 -8.71 -17.30 23.89
CA SER A 327 -8.44 -18.43 24.79
C SER A 327 -7.99 -19.68 24.03
N LYS A 328 -8.17 -19.71 22.67
CA LYS A 328 -7.92 -20.88 21.81
C LYS A 328 -6.68 -20.78 20.92
N TYR A 329 -6.10 -19.61 20.77
CA TYR A 329 -4.98 -19.44 19.84
C TYR A 329 -3.83 -20.41 20.08
N LEU A 330 -3.40 -21.05 19.01
CA LEU A 330 -2.04 -21.57 18.84
C LEU A 330 -1.14 -20.44 18.38
N TRP A 331 0.15 -20.60 18.57
CA TRP A 331 1.12 -19.59 18.16
C TRP A 331 2.32 -20.27 17.53
N ASP A 332 2.55 -19.97 16.25
CA ASP A 332 3.73 -20.36 15.51
C ASP A 332 4.61 -19.14 15.24
N ALA A 333 5.91 -19.31 15.29
CA ALA A 333 6.84 -18.21 15.06
C ALA A 333 8.09 -18.64 14.29
N THR A 334 8.67 -17.67 13.60
CA THR A 334 9.97 -17.74 12.93
C THR A 334 10.54 -16.33 12.82
N ASN A 335 11.55 -16.14 11.98
CA ASN A 335 12.11 -14.81 11.67
C ASN A 335 12.27 -14.66 10.15
N ALA A 336 12.37 -13.42 9.69
CA ALA A 336 12.61 -13.07 8.30
C ALA A 336 13.80 -12.10 8.19
N ALA A 337 14.63 -12.29 7.17
CA ALA A 337 15.70 -11.36 6.84
C ALA A 337 15.13 -10.16 6.07
N VAL A 338 15.41 -8.94 6.53
CA VAL A 338 14.83 -7.71 5.96
C VAL A 338 15.85 -6.77 5.33
N GLY A 339 17.13 -7.14 5.31
CA GLY A 339 18.20 -6.25 4.83
C GLY A 339 18.63 -5.27 5.91
N ASP A 340 19.24 -4.16 5.52
CA ASP A 340 19.67 -3.11 6.43
C ASP A 340 18.50 -2.11 6.65
N ALA A 341 17.64 -2.44 7.61
CA ALA A 341 16.45 -1.65 7.89
C ALA A 341 16.70 -0.42 8.75
N ASN A 342 17.79 -0.42 9.53
CA ASN A 342 18.15 0.64 10.43
C ASN A 342 19.27 1.57 9.89
N GLY A 343 19.89 1.22 8.75
CA GLY A 343 20.93 2.01 8.08
C GLY A 343 22.31 1.90 8.72
N ASP A 344 22.58 0.86 9.52
CA ASP A 344 23.88 0.66 10.19
C ASP A 344 24.88 -0.18 9.38
N GLY A 345 24.49 -0.60 8.17
CA GLY A 345 25.30 -1.39 7.26
C GLY A 345 25.28 -2.91 7.54
N ARG A 346 24.39 -3.39 8.40
CA ARG A 346 24.24 -4.81 8.76
C ARG A 346 22.85 -5.32 8.40
N PRO A 347 22.73 -6.60 8.04
CA PRO A 347 21.42 -7.20 7.83
C PRO A 347 20.63 -7.31 9.13
N ASP A 348 19.40 -6.81 9.12
CA ASP A 348 18.43 -6.98 10.19
C ASP A 348 17.51 -8.18 9.97
N THR A 349 16.87 -8.61 11.04
CA THR A 349 15.80 -9.61 11.02
C THR A 349 14.59 -9.08 11.79
N THR A 350 13.40 -9.50 11.35
CA THR A 350 12.15 -9.23 12.05
C THR A 350 11.49 -10.53 12.51
N ALA A 351 10.75 -10.48 13.62
CA ALA A 351 10.00 -11.63 14.09
C ALA A 351 8.75 -11.86 13.23
N ILE A 352 8.48 -13.11 12.90
CA ILE A 352 7.27 -13.53 12.17
C ILE A 352 6.43 -14.39 13.10
N ASN A 353 5.15 -14.04 13.24
CA ASN A 353 4.20 -14.76 14.09
C ASN A 353 2.94 -15.16 13.30
N ALA A 354 2.34 -16.27 13.68
CA ALA A 354 1.01 -16.66 13.25
C ALA A 354 0.19 -17.11 14.47
N PHE A 355 -0.96 -16.46 14.67
CA PHE A 355 -1.91 -16.79 15.72
C PHE A 355 -3.19 -17.33 15.09
N TYR A 356 -3.56 -18.56 15.41
CA TYR A 356 -4.71 -19.20 14.78
C TYR A 356 -5.39 -20.21 15.70
N ARG A 357 -6.66 -20.49 15.43
CA ARG A 357 -7.44 -21.52 16.14
C ARG A 357 -7.04 -22.92 15.65
N PRO A 358 -7.07 -23.97 16.51
CA PRO A 358 -6.68 -25.33 16.13
C PRO A 358 -7.39 -25.87 14.89
N GLU A 359 -8.68 -25.60 14.75
CA GLU A 359 -9.50 -26.03 13.62
C GLU A 359 -9.06 -25.42 12.27
N ARG A 360 -8.32 -24.32 12.28
CA ARG A 360 -7.82 -23.66 11.08
C ARG A 360 -6.64 -24.38 10.42
N ARG A 361 -6.10 -25.42 11.03
CA ARG A 361 -5.10 -26.28 10.38
C ARG A 361 -5.62 -26.95 9.11
N THR A 362 -6.90 -27.26 9.06
CA THR A 362 -7.53 -27.78 7.84
C THR A 362 -7.57 -26.77 6.69
N SER A 363 -7.30 -25.50 6.97
CA SER A 363 -7.18 -24.41 6.03
C SER A 363 -5.74 -23.89 5.95
N HIS A 364 -4.75 -24.75 6.17
CA HIS A 364 -3.31 -24.50 6.01
C HIS A 364 -2.71 -23.38 6.89
N TRP A 365 -3.37 -23.02 7.99
CA TRP A 365 -2.88 -21.97 8.89
C TRP A 365 -1.56 -22.32 9.59
N ASP A 366 -1.22 -23.57 9.69
CA ASP A 366 0.08 -24.03 10.20
C ASP A 366 1.26 -23.73 9.25
N GLU A 367 0.98 -23.23 8.03
CA GLU A 367 1.95 -22.71 7.07
C GLU A 367 2.00 -21.17 7.06
N SER A 368 1.10 -20.45 7.76
CA SER A 368 0.99 -18.99 7.69
C SER A 368 2.27 -18.26 8.09
N ALA A 369 3.02 -18.78 9.06
CA ALA A 369 4.32 -18.19 9.42
C ALA A 369 5.34 -18.31 8.28
N ARG A 370 5.28 -19.38 7.46
CA ARG A 370 6.13 -19.54 6.26
C ARG A 370 5.71 -18.57 5.16
N TYR A 371 4.40 -18.39 4.96
CA TYR A 371 3.86 -17.44 3.98
C TYR A 371 4.24 -16.01 4.35
N SER A 372 4.03 -15.63 5.59
CA SER A 372 4.39 -14.30 6.11
C SER A 372 5.89 -14.02 6.01
N ARG A 373 6.72 -15.02 6.33
CA ARG A 373 8.18 -14.91 6.17
C ARG A 373 8.56 -14.63 4.72
N HIS A 374 8.02 -15.41 3.77
CA HIS A 374 8.31 -15.21 2.35
C HIS A 374 7.90 -13.79 1.90
N SER A 375 6.68 -13.36 2.24
CA SER A 375 6.16 -12.04 1.84
C SER A 375 7.05 -10.91 2.38
N ILE A 376 7.44 -10.95 3.66
CA ILE A 376 8.33 -9.95 4.27
C ILE A 376 9.71 -9.96 3.60
N GLU A 377 10.31 -11.15 3.39
CA GLU A 377 11.62 -11.27 2.72
C GLU A 377 11.56 -10.80 1.26
N PHE A 378 10.45 -11.10 0.56
CA PHE A 378 10.23 -10.67 -0.82
C PHE A 378 10.11 -9.14 -0.90
N PHE A 379 9.16 -8.54 -0.19
CA PHE A 379 8.90 -7.09 -0.27
C PHE A 379 10.07 -6.26 0.28
N SER A 380 10.80 -6.77 1.27
CA SER A 380 12.01 -6.10 1.78
C SER A 380 13.09 -5.97 0.71
N ARG A 381 13.18 -6.94 -0.21
CA ARG A 381 14.11 -6.88 -1.36
C ARG A 381 13.55 -6.11 -2.54
N TYR A 382 12.23 -6.20 -2.75
CA TYR A 382 11.54 -5.64 -3.90
C TYR A 382 11.30 -4.13 -3.76
N LEU A 383 10.97 -3.66 -2.56
CA LEU A 383 10.66 -2.25 -2.25
C LEU A 383 11.72 -1.62 -1.34
N LEU A 384 11.52 -1.72 -0.05
CA LEU A 384 12.39 -1.16 1.00
C LEU A 384 12.50 -2.17 2.15
N PRO A 385 13.62 -2.22 2.88
CA PRO A 385 13.75 -3.03 4.09
C PRO A 385 12.59 -2.80 5.07
N TYR A 386 11.97 -3.88 5.57
CA TYR A 386 10.88 -3.80 6.54
C TYR A 386 11.40 -3.31 7.91
N PRO A 387 10.95 -2.15 8.43
CA PRO A 387 11.59 -1.52 9.57
C PRO A 387 10.99 -1.91 10.93
N TYR A 388 9.85 -2.61 10.94
CA TYR A 388 9.13 -2.90 12.17
C TYR A 388 9.63 -4.19 12.85
N PRO A 389 9.46 -4.32 14.20
CA PRO A 389 10.04 -5.40 14.98
C PRO A 389 9.40 -6.77 14.77
N HIS A 390 8.22 -6.83 14.20
CA HIS A 390 7.54 -8.07 13.86
C HIS A 390 6.50 -7.90 12.76
N MET A 391 6.08 -9.03 12.20
CA MET A 391 4.86 -9.17 11.39
C MET A 391 4.06 -10.35 11.92
N THR A 392 2.76 -10.18 12.08
CA THR A 392 1.87 -11.19 12.66
C THR A 392 0.64 -11.43 11.79
N ALA A 393 0.50 -12.65 11.27
CA ALA A 393 -0.75 -13.10 10.66
C ALA A 393 -1.71 -13.62 11.75
N VAL A 394 -2.96 -13.17 11.72
CA VAL A 394 -3.97 -13.50 12.73
C VAL A 394 -5.21 -14.09 12.08
N ASP A 395 -5.60 -15.30 12.50
CA ASP A 395 -6.90 -15.88 12.22
C ASP A 395 -7.95 -15.09 13.02
N GLY A 396 -8.66 -14.21 12.35
CA GLY A 396 -9.69 -13.37 12.90
C GLY A 396 -11.11 -13.92 12.71
N PRO A 397 -12.13 -13.10 13.01
CA PRO A 397 -13.51 -13.36 12.58
C PRO A 397 -13.59 -13.57 11.07
N THR A 398 -14.54 -14.40 10.62
CA THR A 398 -14.67 -14.74 9.19
C THR A 398 -14.89 -13.49 8.32
N SER A 399 -15.60 -12.51 8.86
CA SER A 399 -15.91 -11.26 8.17
C SER A 399 -14.72 -10.31 7.97
N CYS A 400 -13.55 -10.57 8.59
CA CYS A 400 -12.36 -9.80 8.24
C CYS A 400 -12.01 -9.95 6.74
N GLY A 401 -12.20 -11.16 6.18
CA GLY A 401 -11.71 -11.46 4.84
C GLY A 401 -10.19 -11.37 4.80
N GLY A 402 -9.68 -10.23 4.41
CA GLY A 402 -8.33 -9.71 4.64
C GLY A 402 -8.46 -8.29 5.18
N MET A 403 -7.55 -7.89 6.07
CA MET A 403 -7.44 -6.52 6.54
C MET A 403 -6.07 -6.27 7.16
N GLU A 404 -5.46 -5.19 6.73
CA GLU A 404 -4.16 -4.72 7.15
C GLU A 404 -4.24 -3.83 8.41
N TYR A 405 -3.32 -4.04 9.31
CA TYR A 405 -3.03 -3.16 10.44
C TYR A 405 -1.52 -3.09 10.64
N PRO A 406 -0.96 -2.02 11.17
CA PRO A 406 0.48 -1.94 11.33
C PRO A 406 1.03 -3.16 12.07
N MET A 407 1.96 -3.89 11.44
CA MET A 407 2.62 -5.10 11.95
C MET A 407 1.71 -6.33 12.14
N MET A 408 0.45 -6.28 11.74
CA MET A 408 -0.46 -7.43 11.87
C MET A 408 -1.58 -7.40 10.85
N THR A 409 -2.08 -8.59 10.50
CA THR A 409 -3.21 -8.73 9.59
C THR A 409 -4.37 -9.41 10.30
N CYS A 410 -5.61 -9.09 9.91
CA CYS A 410 -6.78 -9.89 10.25
C CYS A 410 -7.17 -10.71 9.01
N ILE A 411 -7.02 -12.03 9.07
CA ILE A 411 -7.39 -12.92 7.97
C ILE A 411 -8.52 -13.82 8.46
N GLY A 412 -9.69 -13.68 7.85
CA GLY A 412 -10.87 -14.48 8.16
C GLY A 412 -11.14 -15.57 7.13
N GLY A 413 -12.07 -16.48 7.46
CA GLY A 413 -12.52 -17.48 6.51
C GLY A 413 -11.71 -18.77 6.48
N GLN A 414 -12.06 -19.63 5.51
CA GLN A 414 -11.35 -20.88 5.20
C GLN A 414 -10.80 -20.79 3.80
N TRP A 415 -9.54 -21.14 3.63
CA TRP A 415 -8.79 -20.98 2.41
C TRP A 415 -8.11 -22.29 2.03
N ASP A 416 -7.85 -22.47 0.75
CA ASP A 416 -6.85 -23.42 0.28
C ASP A 416 -5.44 -22.79 0.35
N THR A 417 -4.43 -23.54 -0.05
CA THR A 417 -3.03 -23.10 -0.03
C THR A 417 -2.81 -21.81 -0.84
N LEU A 418 -3.42 -21.72 -2.03
CA LEU A 418 -3.28 -20.57 -2.91
C LEU A 418 -3.95 -19.35 -2.30
N GLY A 419 -5.21 -19.48 -1.89
CA GLY A 419 -5.99 -18.39 -1.32
C GLY A 419 -5.43 -17.87 0.00
N LEU A 420 -4.94 -18.75 0.90
CA LEU A 420 -4.33 -18.29 2.15
C LEU A 420 -3.01 -17.55 1.90
N TYR A 421 -2.18 -18.04 0.97
CA TYR A 421 -0.96 -17.31 0.60
C TYR A 421 -1.32 -15.97 -0.05
N GLU A 422 -2.27 -15.95 -0.98
CA GLU A 422 -2.72 -14.74 -1.68
C GLU A 422 -3.15 -13.66 -0.70
N VAL A 423 -4.13 -13.94 0.16
CA VAL A 423 -4.61 -12.96 1.13
C VAL A 423 -3.50 -12.57 2.12
N THR A 424 -2.66 -13.52 2.56
CA THR A 424 -1.55 -13.21 3.48
C THR A 424 -0.54 -12.27 2.83
N THR A 425 -0.15 -12.50 1.57
CA THR A 425 0.85 -11.66 0.90
C THR A 425 0.28 -10.29 0.52
N HIS A 426 -1.03 -10.21 0.21
CA HIS A 426 -1.73 -8.95 0.00
C HIS A 426 -1.69 -8.08 1.26
N GLU A 427 -2.19 -8.60 2.38
CA GLU A 427 -2.24 -7.87 3.64
C GLU A 427 -0.85 -7.48 4.18
N ILE A 428 0.18 -8.26 3.85
CA ILE A 428 1.57 -7.91 4.19
C ILE A 428 2.13 -6.86 3.24
N GLY A 429 1.70 -6.83 1.97
CA GLY A 429 2.06 -5.77 1.01
C GLY A 429 1.66 -4.39 1.50
N HIS A 430 0.51 -4.28 2.14
CA HIS A 430 0.04 -3.05 2.79
C HIS A 430 0.99 -2.50 3.86
N MET A 431 1.94 -3.28 4.36
CA MET A 431 2.95 -2.73 5.27
C MET A 431 3.81 -1.65 4.60
N TRP A 432 3.90 -1.65 3.26
CA TRP A 432 4.53 -0.57 2.49
C TRP A 432 3.52 0.48 2.05
N PHE A 433 2.35 0.07 1.53
CA PHE A 433 1.26 0.93 1.12
C PHE A 433 -0.05 0.47 1.79
N PRO A 434 -0.62 1.15 2.81
CA PRO A 434 -0.34 2.52 3.22
C PRO A 434 0.47 2.64 4.52
N MET A 435 0.96 1.56 5.15
CA MET A 435 1.51 1.65 6.51
C MET A 435 2.81 2.47 6.59
N LEU A 436 3.73 2.30 5.62
CA LEU A 436 4.96 3.09 5.54
C LEU A 436 4.78 4.36 4.68
N VAL A 437 3.93 4.31 3.66
CA VAL A 437 3.65 5.42 2.73
C VAL A 437 2.17 5.74 2.82
N GLY A 438 1.80 6.64 3.74
CA GLY A 438 0.44 6.84 4.22
C GLY A 438 -0.45 7.70 3.34
N SER A 439 -0.93 7.17 2.22
CA SER A 439 -1.89 7.83 1.35
C SER A 439 -3.27 8.02 2.02
N ASP A 440 -4.08 8.93 1.47
CA ASP A 440 -5.49 9.12 1.84
C ASP A 440 -6.35 8.07 1.14
N GLU A 441 -6.60 6.95 1.78
CA GLU A 441 -7.34 5.80 1.26
C GLU A 441 -8.81 6.16 0.99
N LYS A 442 -9.39 7.06 1.78
CA LYS A 442 -10.78 7.52 1.56
C LYS A 442 -10.95 8.18 0.20
N ARG A 443 -9.99 9.01 -0.20
CA ARG A 443 -10.04 9.77 -1.45
C ARG A 443 -9.43 9.03 -2.62
N TYR A 444 -8.45 8.16 -2.36
CA TYR A 444 -7.61 7.53 -3.37
C TYR A 444 -7.35 6.06 -3.05
N ALA A 445 -8.41 5.27 -2.90
CA ALA A 445 -8.33 3.85 -2.57
C ALA A 445 -7.37 3.05 -3.47
N TRP A 446 -7.19 3.47 -4.73
CA TRP A 446 -6.26 2.85 -5.67
C TRP A 446 -4.76 3.01 -5.30
N MET A 447 -4.41 4.01 -4.46
CA MET A 447 -3.04 4.21 -3.98
C MET A 447 -2.67 3.26 -2.84
N ASP A 448 -3.64 2.68 -2.22
CA ASP A 448 -3.57 1.67 -1.20
C ASP A 448 -3.69 0.28 -1.84
N GLU A 449 -4.87 -0.09 -2.21
CA GLU A 449 -5.24 -1.40 -2.73
C GLU A 449 -4.58 -1.73 -4.08
N GLY A 450 -4.48 -0.73 -4.95
CA GLY A 450 -3.96 -0.92 -6.29
C GLY A 450 -2.45 -1.12 -6.34
N LEU A 451 -1.70 -0.38 -5.50
CA LEU A 451 -0.26 -0.59 -5.36
C LEU A 451 0.00 -1.95 -4.71
N THR A 452 -0.75 -2.29 -3.68
CA THR A 452 -0.64 -3.57 -2.97
C THR A 452 -1.06 -4.76 -3.85
N GLN A 453 -2.10 -4.63 -4.68
CA GLN A 453 -2.50 -5.67 -5.63
C GLN A 453 -1.43 -5.92 -6.70
N PHE A 454 -0.74 -4.88 -7.16
CA PHE A 454 0.41 -5.01 -8.04
C PHE A 454 1.57 -5.74 -7.33
N ASP A 455 1.89 -5.37 -6.10
CA ASP A 455 2.95 -5.98 -5.29
C ASP A 455 2.64 -7.44 -4.95
N GLN A 456 1.38 -7.76 -4.62
CA GLN A 456 0.88 -9.13 -4.47
C GLN A 456 1.22 -9.97 -5.70
N SER A 457 0.96 -9.46 -6.91
CA SER A 457 1.22 -10.20 -8.15
C SER A 457 2.68 -10.57 -8.31
N GLN A 458 3.60 -9.69 -7.93
CA GLN A 458 5.04 -9.98 -7.96
C GLN A 458 5.42 -11.05 -6.93
N SER A 459 4.85 -10.98 -5.72
CA SER A 459 5.08 -11.96 -4.65
C SER A 459 4.49 -13.34 -5.00
N MET A 460 3.29 -13.38 -5.59
CA MET A 460 2.62 -14.60 -6.06
C MET A 460 3.47 -15.32 -7.12
N ALA A 461 4.01 -14.58 -8.09
CA ALA A 461 4.87 -15.13 -9.15
C ALA A 461 6.21 -15.67 -8.60
N ASP A 462 6.75 -15.07 -7.53
CA ASP A 462 7.97 -15.56 -6.88
C ASP A 462 7.72 -16.83 -6.06
N PHE A 463 6.60 -16.89 -5.33
CA PHE A 463 6.27 -18.06 -4.51
C PHE A 463 5.75 -19.24 -5.34
N PHE A 464 4.80 -19.00 -6.23
CA PHE A 464 4.22 -20.01 -7.12
C PHE A 464 4.77 -19.84 -8.54
N LYS A 465 5.85 -20.53 -8.83
CA LYS A 465 6.51 -20.44 -10.16
C LYS A 465 5.54 -20.76 -11.29
N GLY A 466 5.40 -19.82 -12.22
CA GLY A 466 4.50 -19.93 -13.38
C GLY A 466 3.05 -19.50 -13.12
N PHE A 467 2.72 -18.99 -11.95
CA PHE A 467 1.43 -18.36 -11.68
C PHE A 467 1.40 -16.93 -12.23
N ASP A 468 0.41 -16.62 -13.05
CA ASP A 468 0.26 -15.32 -13.72
C ASP A 468 -0.91 -14.54 -13.09
N ASP A 469 -0.61 -13.84 -12.00
CA ASP A 469 -1.59 -13.00 -11.31
C ASP A 469 -1.86 -11.69 -12.06
N GLU A 470 -0.91 -11.21 -12.85
CA GLU A 470 -1.08 -10.01 -13.69
C GLU A 470 -2.14 -10.24 -14.76
N GLU A 471 -2.17 -11.44 -15.38
CA GLU A 471 -3.24 -11.84 -16.32
C GLU A 471 -4.61 -11.93 -15.63
N ARG A 472 -4.64 -12.43 -14.39
CA ARG A 472 -5.88 -12.50 -13.62
C ARG A 472 -6.43 -11.10 -13.32
N ASN A 473 -5.59 -10.17 -12.90
CA ASN A 473 -5.96 -8.77 -12.64
C ASN A 473 -6.48 -8.09 -13.91
N ARG A 474 -5.75 -8.23 -15.02
CA ARG A 474 -6.14 -7.69 -16.32
C ARG A 474 -7.52 -8.23 -16.75
N ARG A 475 -7.76 -9.51 -16.61
CA ARG A 475 -9.05 -10.13 -16.97
C ARG A 475 -10.20 -9.61 -16.11
N ASN A 476 -9.99 -9.47 -14.79
CA ASN A 476 -11.00 -8.92 -13.89
C ASN A 476 -11.34 -7.48 -14.25
N TYR A 477 -10.32 -6.67 -14.59
CA TYR A 477 -10.53 -5.31 -15.08
C TYR A 477 -11.31 -5.29 -16.40
N LEU A 478 -10.86 -6.03 -17.41
CA LEU A 478 -11.49 -6.04 -18.75
C LEU A 478 -12.94 -6.53 -18.72
N ASN A 479 -13.25 -7.54 -17.92
CA ASN A 479 -14.62 -8.04 -17.76
C ASN A 479 -15.60 -6.94 -17.34
N LEU A 480 -15.22 -6.09 -16.38
CA LEU A 480 -16.08 -4.96 -15.97
C LEU A 480 -16.08 -3.85 -17.03
N ALA A 481 -14.92 -3.59 -17.64
CA ALA A 481 -14.77 -2.57 -18.66
C ALA A 481 -15.65 -2.84 -19.89
N GLU A 482 -15.75 -4.09 -20.33
CA GLU A 482 -16.59 -4.51 -21.46
C GLU A 482 -18.09 -4.38 -21.16
N THR A 483 -18.50 -4.60 -19.92
CA THR A 483 -19.91 -4.49 -19.50
C THR A 483 -20.36 -3.05 -19.22
N GLY A 484 -19.47 -2.06 -19.32
CA GLY A 484 -19.78 -0.65 -19.07
C GLY A 484 -19.88 -0.27 -17.60
N GLY A 485 -19.47 -1.16 -16.68
CA GLY A 485 -19.44 -0.90 -15.24
C GLY A 485 -18.20 -0.16 -14.75
N GLU A 486 -17.25 0.13 -15.65
CA GLU A 486 -16.01 0.83 -15.33
C GLU A 486 -16.26 2.29 -14.97
N VAL A 487 -15.50 2.78 -14.00
CA VAL A 487 -15.48 4.19 -13.58
C VAL A 487 -14.03 4.70 -13.47
N GLU A 488 -13.88 6.00 -13.34
CA GLU A 488 -12.59 6.64 -13.09
C GLU A 488 -12.04 6.26 -11.71
N LEU A 489 -10.71 6.17 -11.57
CA LEU A 489 -10.03 5.82 -10.33
C LEU A 489 -9.94 7.01 -9.35
N MET A 490 -9.91 8.24 -9.88
CA MET A 490 -9.84 9.48 -9.09
C MET A 490 -11.19 9.83 -8.48
N ARG A 491 -11.79 8.85 -7.80
CA ARG A 491 -13.09 8.93 -7.16
C ARG A 491 -12.95 8.59 -5.67
N HIS A 492 -13.64 9.34 -4.83
CA HIS A 492 -13.72 9.05 -3.39
C HIS A 492 -14.32 7.66 -3.15
N GLY A 493 -13.72 6.85 -2.24
CA GLY A 493 -14.09 5.46 -2.00
C GLY A 493 -15.56 5.24 -1.64
N ASP A 494 -16.19 6.21 -0.96
CA ASP A 494 -17.61 6.16 -0.62
C ASP A 494 -18.57 6.55 -1.77
N ARG A 495 -18.07 6.87 -2.95
CA ARG A 495 -18.87 7.38 -4.08
C ARG A 495 -18.88 6.46 -5.29
N TYR A 496 -18.42 5.26 -5.16
CA TYR A 496 -18.52 4.26 -6.23
C TYR A 496 -19.95 3.77 -6.38
N PRO A 497 -20.43 3.54 -7.63
CA PRO A 497 -21.83 3.18 -7.88
C PRO A 497 -22.18 1.76 -7.44
N SER A 498 -21.20 0.88 -7.28
CA SER A 498 -21.36 -0.50 -6.84
C SER A 498 -20.08 -1.02 -6.18
N TYR A 499 -20.20 -2.10 -5.41
CA TYR A 499 -19.05 -2.80 -4.86
C TYR A 499 -18.13 -3.37 -5.95
N SER A 500 -18.69 -3.87 -7.07
CA SER A 500 -17.89 -4.33 -8.20
C SER A 500 -17.08 -3.20 -8.85
N SER A 501 -17.68 -2.01 -9.01
CA SER A 501 -16.96 -0.84 -9.53
C SER A 501 -15.87 -0.39 -8.57
N TYR A 502 -16.13 -0.41 -7.25
CA TYR A 502 -15.12 -0.13 -6.23
C TYR A 502 -13.96 -1.13 -6.31
N GLY A 503 -14.24 -2.44 -6.27
CA GLY A 503 -13.22 -3.48 -6.30
C GLY A 503 -12.34 -3.43 -7.55
N VAL A 504 -12.95 -3.23 -8.74
CA VAL A 504 -12.16 -3.12 -9.97
C VAL A 504 -11.32 -1.83 -10.00
N ALA A 505 -11.88 -0.70 -9.60
CA ALA A 505 -11.20 0.59 -9.64
C ALA A 505 -10.15 0.74 -8.53
N SER A 506 -10.30 0.07 -7.39
CA SER A 506 -9.32 0.15 -6.30
C SER A 506 -8.21 -0.88 -6.46
N TYR A 507 -8.49 -2.10 -6.95
CA TYR A 507 -7.54 -3.22 -7.00
C TYR A 507 -7.03 -3.52 -8.43
N TYR A 508 -7.92 -3.98 -9.32
CA TYR A 508 -7.50 -4.64 -10.57
C TYR A 508 -7.08 -3.69 -11.68
N LYS A 509 -7.81 -2.59 -11.88
CA LYS A 509 -7.46 -1.59 -12.89
C LYS A 509 -6.14 -0.88 -12.54
N PRO A 510 -5.89 -0.39 -11.31
CA PRO A 510 -4.61 0.24 -10.99
C PRO A 510 -3.43 -0.74 -11.00
N ALA A 511 -3.60 -2.00 -10.57
CA ALA A 511 -2.54 -3.01 -10.73
C ALA A 511 -2.21 -3.24 -12.20
N THR A 512 -3.23 -3.35 -13.07
CA THR A 512 -3.06 -3.47 -14.53
C THR A 512 -2.42 -2.22 -15.14
N MET A 513 -2.78 -1.03 -14.65
CA MET A 513 -2.15 0.24 -15.02
C MET A 513 -0.65 0.26 -14.72
N LEU A 514 -0.23 -0.24 -13.56
CA LEU A 514 1.19 -0.30 -13.19
C LEU A 514 1.98 -1.28 -14.09
N VAL A 515 1.37 -2.40 -14.46
CA VAL A 515 1.94 -3.32 -15.47
C VAL A 515 2.10 -2.60 -16.81
N ALA A 516 1.09 -1.85 -17.25
CA ALA A 516 1.16 -1.06 -18.48
C ALA A 516 2.21 0.06 -18.39
N LEU A 517 2.33 0.73 -17.25
CA LEU A 517 3.39 1.74 -17.02
C LEU A 517 4.79 1.13 -17.07
N ARG A 518 4.95 -0.08 -16.52
CA ARG A 518 6.20 -0.85 -16.63
C ARG A 518 6.52 -1.18 -18.09
N GLY A 519 5.50 -1.51 -18.89
CA GLY A 519 5.66 -1.68 -20.35
C GLY A 519 6.07 -0.41 -21.08
N VAL A 520 5.57 0.76 -20.67
CA VAL A 520 5.91 2.06 -21.23
C VAL A 520 7.35 2.48 -20.90
N LEU A 521 7.75 2.33 -19.63
CA LEU A 521 9.04 2.82 -19.11
C LEU A 521 10.18 1.80 -19.23
N GLY A 522 9.84 0.54 -19.41
CA GLY A 522 10.75 -0.58 -19.18
C GLY A 522 10.92 -0.90 -17.68
N PRO A 523 11.23 -2.18 -17.36
CA PRO A 523 11.23 -2.65 -15.96
C PRO A 523 12.26 -1.95 -15.06
N GLU A 524 13.42 -1.60 -15.59
CA GLU A 524 14.48 -0.94 -14.80
C GLU A 524 14.07 0.46 -14.36
N THR A 525 13.58 1.30 -15.29
CA THR A 525 13.14 2.67 -15.00
C THR A 525 11.91 2.66 -14.10
N PHE A 526 10.96 1.77 -14.37
CA PHE A 526 9.76 1.60 -13.54
C PHE A 526 10.12 1.24 -12.10
N ASN A 527 10.92 0.20 -11.88
CA ASN A 527 11.30 -0.26 -10.54
C ASN A 527 12.06 0.85 -9.78
N LYS A 528 12.94 1.57 -10.46
CA LYS A 528 13.64 2.72 -9.87
C LYS A 528 12.68 3.81 -9.42
N ALA A 529 11.70 4.19 -10.26
CA ALA A 529 10.72 5.22 -9.92
C ALA A 529 9.79 4.77 -8.79
N TYR A 530 9.35 3.52 -8.81
CA TYR A 530 8.46 2.93 -7.81
C TYR A 530 9.11 2.87 -6.43
N THR A 531 10.34 2.35 -6.36
CA THR A 531 11.11 2.33 -5.10
C THR A 531 11.43 3.75 -4.61
N GLU A 532 11.76 4.67 -5.53
CA GLU A 532 12.03 6.06 -5.19
C GLU A 532 10.80 6.77 -4.64
N TYR A 533 9.59 6.48 -5.15
CA TYR A 533 8.34 6.99 -4.58
C TYR A 533 8.18 6.53 -3.13
N ALA A 534 8.33 5.22 -2.86
CA ALA A 534 8.25 4.70 -1.49
C ALA A 534 9.29 5.35 -0.57
N ARG A 535 10.53 5.54 -1.05
CA ARG A 535 11.62 6.15 -0.27
C ARG A 535 11.37 7.63 0.04
N ARG A 536 10.87 8.43 -0.93
CA ARG A 536 10.57 9.86 -0.74
C ARG A 536 9.46 10.09 0.29
N TRP A 537 8.48 9.20 0.30
CA TRP A 537 7.27 9.34 1.09
C TRP A 537 7.19 8.41 2.30
N LEU A 538 8.29 7.79 2.67
CA LEU A 538 8.42 6.96 3.87
C LEU A 538 7.99 7.76 5.11
N TYR A 539 7.01 7.22 5.86
CA TYR A 539 6.35 7.85 7.02
C TYR A 539 5.71 9.23 6.74
N LYS A 540 5.24 9.44 5.53
CA LYS A 540 4.60 10.70 5.11
C LYS A 540 3.27 10.42 4.40
N HIS A 541 2.60 11.53 4.05
CA HIS A 541 1.29 11.51 3.41
C HIS A 541 1.38 12.03 1.96
N PRO A 542 1.66 11.16 0.97
CA PRO A 542 1.66 11.56 -0.43
C PRO A 542 0.24 11.72 -0.98
N SER A 543 0.12 12.53 -2.02
CA SER A 543 -1.04 12.60 -2.91
C SER A 543 -0.77 11.89 -4.23
N PRO A 544 -1.77 11.65 -5.09
CA PRO A 544 -1.56 11.15 -6.45
C PRO A 544 -0.54 11.96 -7.25
N SER A 545 -0.55 13.28 -7.13
CA SER A 545 0.40 14.16 -7.84
C SER A 545 1.85 13.91 -7.44
N ASP A 546 2.10 13.53 -6.18
CA ASP A 546 3.45 13.20 -5.72
C ASP A 546 3.98 11.91 -6.37
N LEU A 547 3.11 10.93 -6.57
CA LEU A 547 3.43 9.71 -7.31
C LEU A 547 3.71 10.04 -8.79
N PHE A 548 2.83 10.80 -9.45
CA PHE A 548 2.99 11.18 -10.85
C PHE A 548 4.32 11.89 -11.09
N HIS A 549 4.57 12.93 -10.33
CA HIS A 549 5.80 13.73 -10.44
C HIS A 549 7.06 12.91 -10.10
N THR A 550 6.97 11.91 -9.20
CA THR A 550 8.11 11.03 -8.93
C THR A 550 8.46 10.18 -10.15
N PHE A 551 7.46 9.59 -10.81
CA PHE A 551 7.68 8.81 -12.02
C PHE A 551 8.21 9.67 -13.17
N GLU A 552 7.69 10.88 -13.35
CA GLU A 552 8.14 11.84 -14.35
C GLU A 552 9.57 12.32 -14.09
N ASP A 553 9.91 12.64 -12.84
CA ASP A 553 11.24 13.06 -12.42
C ASP A 553 12.30 11.97 -12.67
N VAL A 554 12.00 10.73 -12.26
CA VAL A 554 12.94 9.60 -12.38
C VAL A 554 13.09 9.13 -13.82
N SER A 555 12.01 9.12 -14.60
CA SER A 555 12.03 8.69 -16.01
C SER A 555 12.50 9.78 -16.98
N GLY A 556 12.38 11.06 -16.59
CA GLY A 556 12.61 12.21 -17.46
C GLY A 556 11.57 12.34 -18.59
N GLN A 557 10.40 11.70 -18.45
CA GLN A 557 9.34 11.68 -19.46
C GLN A 557 8.09 12.41 -18.95
N ASP A 558 7.38 13.09 -19.85
CA ASP A 558 6.03 13.58 -19.59
C ASP A 558 5.05 12.40 -19.69
N LEU A 559 4.45 12.04 -18.55
CA LEU A 559 3.49 10.95 -18.42
C LEU A 559 2.05 11.45 -18.22
N SER A 560 1.80 12.75 -18.40
CA SER A 560 0.46 13.35 -18.20
C SER A 560 -0.63 12.62 -19.00
N TRP A 561 -0.32 12.26 -20.26
CA TRP A 561 -1.20 11.48 -21.13
C TRP A 561 -1.55 10.11 -20.56
N PHE A 562 -0.60 9.47 -19.88
CA PHE A 562 -0.78 8.16 -19.26
C PHE A 562 -1.68 8.26 -18.03
N TRP A 563 -1.34 9.18 -17.12
CA TRP A 563 -2.15 9.43 -15.92
C TRP A 563 -3.57 9.84 -16.26
N ARG A 564 -3.75 10.73 -17.25
CA ARG A 564 -5.07 11.11 -17.75
C ARG A 564 -5.86 9.91 -18.23
N THR A 565 -5.28 9.08 -19.07
CA THR A 565 -5.92 7.91 -19.67
C THR A 565 -6.40 6.91 -18.63
N TRP A 566 -5.55 6.58 -17.66
CA TRP A 566 -5.82 5.47 -16.77
C TRP A 566 -6.58 5.86 -15.51
N LEU A 567 -6.39 7.06 -14.99
CA LEU A 567 -6.96 7.47 -13.71
C LEU A 567 -8.22 8.32 -13.84
N TYR A 568 -8.33 9.11 -14.90
CA TYR A 568 -9.43 10.06 -15.05
C TYR A 568 -10.43 9.68 -16.14
N GLU A 569 -10.09 8.67 -16.97
CA GLU A 569 -10.91 8.25 -18.09
C GLU A 569 -11.25 6.76 -18.03
N THR A 570 -12.28 6.38 -18.79
CA THR A 570 -12.68 4.98 -19.00
C THR A 570 -12.45 4.57 -20.47
N TRP A 571 -11.36 5.09 -21.07
CA TRP A 571 -11.01 4.80 -22.45
C TRP A 571 -10.48 3.39 -22.59
N LYS A 572 -10.93 2.71 -23.67
CA LYS A 572 -10.48 1.36 -23.99
C LYS A 572 -9.26 1.41 -24.89
N LEU A 573 -8.37 0.44 -24.72
CA LEU A 573 -7.29 0.13 -25.63
C LEU A 573 -7.77 -0.97 -26.59
N ASP A 574 -7.59 -0.77 -27.90
CA ASP A 574 -7.83 -1.74 -28.95
C ASP A 574 -6.88 -1.40 -30.11
N GLN A 575 -5.76 -2.10 -30.18
CA GLN A 575 -4.72 -1.93 -31.20
C GLN A 575 -4.72 -3.15 -32.12
N ALA A 576 -4.91 -2.92 -33.39
CA ALA A 576 -5.06 -3.97 -34.40
C ALA A 576 -3.99 -3.88 -35.50
N ILE A 577 -3.56 -5.02 -36.05
CA ILE A 577 -2.93 -5.08 -37.36
C ILE A 577 -4.06 -5.04 -38.40
N ASP A 578 -4.24 -3.90 -39.05
CA ASP A 578 -5.30 -3.72 -40.07
C ASP A 578 -4.94 -4.44 -41.37
N THR A 579 -3.80 -4.10 -41.97
CA THR A 579 -3.32 -4.72 -43.20
C THR A 579 -1.81 -4.92 -43.20
N VAL A 580 -1.36 -5.94 -43.93
CA VAL A 580 0.05 -6.15 -44.25
C VAL A 580 0.11 -6.39 -45.76
N SER A 581 0.81 -5.48 -46.47
CA SER A 581 0.88 -5.52 -47.93
C SER A 581 2.30 -5.31 -48.46
N PRO A 582 2.68 -5.95 -49.63
CA PRO A 582 3.97 -5.71 -50.26
C PRO A 582 4.10 -4.27 -50.76
N ALA A 583 5.28 -3.69 -50.50
CA ALA A 583 5.67 -2.35 -50.94
C ALA A 583 7.14 -2.36 -51.48
N GLY A 584 7.35 -2.92 -52.68
CA GLY A 584 8.67 -3.17 -53.22
C GLY A 584 9.49 -4.16 -52.39
N ASP A 585 10.66 -3.77 -51.91
CA ASP A 585 11.53 -4.59 -51.03
C ASP A 585 11.08 -4.59 -49.58
N SER A 586 9.90 -4.03 -49.29
CA SER A 586 9.36 -3.87 -47.95
C SER A 586 7.94 -4.44 -47.84
N LEU A 587 7.46 -4.54 -46.59
CA LEU A 587 6.06 -4.70 -46.25
C LEU A 587 5.60 -3.42 -45.59
N ASP A 588 4.44 -2.91 -46.01
CA ASP A 588 3.70 -1.89 -45.31
C ASP A 588 2.75 -2.57 -44.32
N VAL A 589 3.00 -2.34 -43.03
CA VAL A 589 2.19 -2.84 -41.90
C VAL A 589 1.36 -1.69 -41.37
N VAL A 590 0.05 -1.74 -41.55
CA VAL A 590 -0.86 -0.71 -41.03
C VAL A 590 -1.36 -1.14 -39.66
N ILE A 591 -1.00 -0.35 -38.65
CA ILE A 591 -1.51 -0.46 -37.29
C ILE A 591 -2.69 0.50 -37.14
N GLU A 592 -3.79 0.03 -36.56
CA GLU A 592 -4.95 0.84 -36.26
C GLU A 592 -5.18 0.89 -34.74
N ASN A 593 -5.37 2.07 -34.16
CA ASN A 593 -5.88 2.27 -32.80
C ASN A 593 -7.41 2.44 -32.88
N ARG A 594 -8.16 1.37 -32.60
CA ARG A 594 -9.63 1.33 -32.60
C ARG A 594 -10.22 1.89 -31.32
N GLY A 595 -9.49 1.74 -30.22
CA GLY A 595 -9.82 2.30 -28.92
C GLY A 595 -9.58 3.81 -28.82
N LYS A 596 -9.73 4.36 -27.62
CA LYS A 596 -9.40 5.77 -27.33
C LYS A 596 -8.09 5.94 -26.55
N ALA A 597 -7.68 4.90 -25.80
CA ALA A 597 -6.45 4.96 -24.99
C ALA A 597 -5.22 5.04 -25.89
N PRO A 598 -4.41 6.12 -25.78
CA PRO A 598 -3.21 6.29 -26.59
C PRO A 598 -2.03 5.57 -25.94
N MET A 599 -1.82 4.31 -26.30
CA MET A 599 -0.69 3.52 -25.79
C MET A 599 0.39 3.31 -26.86
N PRO A 600 1.66 3.08 -26.51
CA PRO A 600 2.66 2.65 -27.46
C PRO A 600 2.28 1.32 -28.09
N VAL A 601 2.80 0.99 -29.27
CA VAL A 601 2.62 -0.32 -29.88
C VAL A 601 3.94 -1.06 -29.86
N HIS A 602 4.03 -2.13 -29.11
CA HIS A 602 5.16 -3.04 -29.12
C HIS A 602 4.89 -4.15 -30.15
N LEU A 603 5.80 -4.31 -31.11
CA LEU A 603 5.66 -5.33 -32.15
C LEU A 603 6.80 -6.32 -32.10
N ALA A 604 6.50 -7.60 -32.24
CA ALA A 604 7.46 -8.63 -32.58
C ALA A 604 7.28 -9.06 -34.04
N VAL A 605 8.31 -8.88 -34.86
CA VAL A 605 8.36 -9.34 -36.25
C VAL A 605 9.24 -10.58 -36.29
N THR A 606 8.63 -11.74 -36.47
CA THR A 606 9.33 -13.03 -36.56
C THR A 606 9.63 -13.35 -38.01
N ARG A 607 10.88 -13.66 -38.33
CA ARG A 607 11.37 -14.03 -39.64
C ARG A 607 11.33 -15.56 -39.83
N THR A 608 11.36 -16.01 -41.10
CA THR A 608 11.39 -17.44 -41.43
C THR A 608 12.68 -18.14 -40.98
N ASP A 609 13.77 -17.39 -40.80
CA ASP A 609 15.04 -17.87 -40.25
C ASP A 609 15.04 -17.97 -38.71
N GLY A 610 13.92 -17.60 -38.04
CA GLY A 610 13.77 -17.63 -36.60
C GLY A 610 14.21 -16.34 -35.89
N GLN A 611 14.75 -15.34 -36.59
CA GLN A 611 15.07 -14.05 -35.98
C GLN A 611 13.80 -13.31 -35.60
N VAL A 612 13.83 -12.62 -34.44
CA VAL A 612 12.72 -11.77 -33.94
C VAL A 612 13.22 -10.34 -33.83
N GLN A 613 12.62 -9.45 -34.60
CA GLN A 613 12.88 -8.01 -34.52
C GLN A 613 11.80 -7.36 -33.65
N GLN A 614 12.22 -6.65 -32.60
CA GLN A 614 11.33 -5.84 -31.79
C GLN A 614 11.26 -4.41 -32.35
N LEU A 615 10.05 -3.88 -32.47
CA LEU A 615 9.80 -2.51 -32.89
C LEU A 615 8.84 -1.85 -31.90
N THR A 616 9.00 -0.54 -31.70
CA THR A 616 8.08 0.25 -30.86
C THR A 616 7.57 1.45 -31.62
N VAL A 617 6.26 1.62 -31.68
CA VAL A 617 5.62 2.87 -32.11
C VAL A 617 5.29 3.66 -30.83
N PRO A 618 5.81 4.87 -30.65
CA PRO A 618 5.56 5.63 -29.44
C PRO A 618 4.12 6.12 -29.35
N ALA A 619 3.61 6.30 -28.12
CA ALA A 619 2.21 6.69 -27.86
C ALA A 619 1.82 8.03 -28.49
N ASN A 620 2.78 8.97 -28.62
CA ASN A 620 2.53 10.32 -29.12
C ASN A 620 2.03 10.37 -30.59
N VAL A 621 2.17 9.28 -31.36
CA VAL A 621 1.60 9.21 -32.72
C VAL A 621 0.08 9.25 -32.72
N TRP A 622 -0.56 8.93 -31.57
CA TRP A 622 -2.01 8.95 -31.40
C TRP A 622 -2.55 10.26 -30.81
N PHE A 623 -1.70 11.15 -30.34
CA PHE A 623 -2.11 12.35 -29.60
C PHE A 623 -2.87 13.37 -30.46
N GLY A 624 -2.58 13.41 -31.76
CA GLY A 624 -3.30 14.26 -32.72
C GLY A 624 -4.67 13.75 -33.15
N GLY A 625 -5.07 12.55 -32.68
CA GLY A 625 -6.33 11.89 -33.07
C GLY A 625 -6.18 10.97 -34.28
N GLU A 626 -4.95 10.74 -34.75
CA GLU A 626 -4.67 9.74 -35.76
C GLU A 626 -5.11 8.37 -35.28
N ARG A 627 -5.74 7.61 -36.18
CA ARG A 627 -6.22 6.25 -35.89
C ARG A 627 -5.36 5.18 -36.54
N ARG A 628 -4.57 5.53 -37.53
CA ARG A 628 -3.78 4.59 -38.32
C ARG A 628 -2.34 5.05 -38.47
N ARG A 629 -1.42 4.10 -38.40
CA ARG A 629 -0.01 4.31 -38.63
C ARG A 629 0.55 3.20 -39.51
N THR A 630 1.21 3.56 -40.62
CA THR A 630 1.92 2.62 -41.46
C THR A 630 3.37 2.51 -41.03
N LEU A 631 3.81 1.28 -40.77
CA LEU A 631 5.20 0.94 -40.54
C LEU A 631 5.76 0.25 -41.78
N ARG A 632 6.94 0.64 -42.21
CA ARG A 632 7.61 -0.03 -43.30
C ARG A 632 8.74 -0.90 -42.76
N ILE A 633 8.66 -2.21 -43.00
CA ILE A 633 9.65 -3.21 -42.57
C ILE A 633 10.23 -3.92 -43.77
N ALA A 634 11.53 -4.29 -43.72
CA ALA A 634 12.16 -5.02 -44.80
C ALA A 634 11.46 -6.34 -45.08
N ARG A 635 11.26 -6.71 -46.34
CA ARG A 635 10.60 -7.95 -46.73
C ARG A 635 11.49 -9.17 -46.52
N GLU A 636 12.82 -8.97 -46.70
CA GLU A 636 13.80 -10.03 -46.58
C GLU A 636 14.68 -9.88 -45.32
N PRO A 637 15.03 -10.95 -44.59
CA PRO A 637 14.49 -12.32 -44.77
C PRO A 637 12.96 -12.35 -44.59
N ALA A 638 12.30 -13.30 -45.24
CA ALA A 638 10.84 -13.34 -45.29
C ALA A 638 10.18 -13.31 -43.87
N VAL A 639 9.15 -12.48 -43.75
CA VAL A 639 8.40 -12.35 -42.49
C VAL A 639 7.46 -13.52 -42.33
N LYS A 640 7.59 -14.22 -41.20
CA LYS A 640 6.72 -15.35 -40.81
C LYS A 640 5.46 -14.88 -40.09
N SER A 641 5.63 -13.99 -39.12
CA SER A 641 4.51 -13.42 -38.34
C SER A 641 4.85 -12.06 -37.77
N ILE A 642 3.80 -11.29 -37.48
CA ILE A 642 3.87 -10.00 -36.77
C ILE A 642 2.85 -10.10 -35.63
N GLU A 643 3.25 -9.70 -34.43
CA GLU A 643 2.39 -9.71 -33.24
C GLU A 643 2.53 -8.38 -32.49
N ILE A 644 1.37 -7.80 -32.11
CA ILE A 644 1.30 -6.65 -31.19
C ILE A 644 1.33 -7.15 -29.77
N ASP A 645 2.08 -6.48 -28.90
CA ASP A 645 2.21 -6.72 -27.47
C ASP A 645 2.39 -8.20 -27.08
N PRO A 646 3.45 -8.85 -27.57
CA PRO A 646 3.69 -10.29 -27.38
C PRO A 646 3.91 -10.65 -25.90
N LYS A 647 4.24 -9.67 -25.07
CA LYS A 647 4.41 -9.85 -23.62
C LYS A 647 3.14 -9.61 -22.81
N ARG A 648 2.07 -9.18 -23.48
CA ARG A 648 0.79 -8.86 -22.87
C ARG A 648 0.88 -7.82 -21.75
N GLU A 649 1.71 -6.78 -21.97
CA GLU A 649 1.91 -5.70 -21.02
C GLU A 649 0.72 -4.72 -20.97
N PHE A 650 -0.05 -4.62 -22.08
CA PHE A 650 -1.16 -3.66 -22.21
C PHE A 650 -2.53 -4.35 -22.20
N PRO A 651 -3.55 -3.76 -21.54
CA PRO A 651 -4.89 -4.34 -21.44
C PRO A 651 -5.75 -4.04 -22.66
N ASP A 652 -5.44 -4.69 -23.76
CA ASP A 652 -6.19 -4.61 -25.00
C ASP A 652 -7.46 -5.46 -24.92
N ILE A 653 -8.59 -4.89 -25.38
CA ILE A 653 -9.90 -5.55 -25.29
C ILE A 653 -10.13 -6.59 -26.39
N ASP A 654 -9.37 -6.57 -27.48
CA ASP A 654 -9.50 -7.54 -28.59
C ASP A 654 -8.14 -8.06 -29.06
N ARG A 655 -7.65 -9.10 -28.40
CA ARG A 655 -6.39 -9.76 -28.75
C ARG A 655 -6.44 -10.54 -30.07
N SER A 656 -7.63 -10.82 -30.62
CA SER A 656 -7.79 -11.60 -31.85
C SER A 656 -7.32 -10.84 -33.10
N ASN A 657 -7.23 -9.50 -33.02
CA ASN A 657 -6.83 -8.63 -34.11
C ASN A 657 -5.34 -8.21 -34.09
N GLN A 658 -4.56 -8.74 -33.13
CA GLN A 658 -3.16 -8.32 -32.86
C GLN A 658 -2.10 -9.13 -33.59
N ALA A 659 -2.47 -10.16 -34.36
CA ALA A 659 -1.52 -11.03 -35.04
C ALA A 659 -1.72 -11.03 -36.57
N TRP A 660 -0.60 -11.21 -37.29
CA TRP A 660 -0.57 -11.48 -38.72
C TRP A 660 0.42 -12.62 -39.02
N PRO A 661 0.08 -13.62 -39.89
CA PRO A 661 -1.25 -13.85 -40.46
C PRO A 661 -2.28 -14.23 -39.39
N ARG A 662 -3.56 -13.92 -39.69
CA ARG A 662 -4.69 -14.28 -38.80
C ARG A 662 -5.04 -15.72 -38.93
#